data_62ed0840dab579e94cb64778cf714b91
#
_entry.id   62ed0840dab579e94cb64778cf714b91
#
_cell.length_a   1.000
_cell.length_b   1.000
_cell.length_c   1.000
_cell.angle_alpha   90.00
_cell.angle_beta   90.00
_cell.angle_gamma   90.00
#
_symmetry.space_group_name_H-M   'P 1'
#
loop_
_entity.id
_entity.type
_entity.pdbx_description
1 polymer ?
#
loop_
_entity_poly.entity_id
_entity_poly.type
_entity_poly.pdbx_seq_one_letter_code
_entity_poly.pdbx_strand_id
1 'polypeptide(L)'
;MEWATGTRLRAIAAAASVTFGMAAGHAFAQTAPAVNAGAATSADSARNGAAAGATGSSTSAPNGTPNGSPNGPATGTLPAINVNAGSEGDGTVGLVAKRSRTGTKTDTSINEIPQTINVVTAQQIEMTGATDVNAALRYVPGFSSYGSDNRSDWYAALRGFTPTAYVNGLQVPNTLNLSSWRVDPYMIDSITVLRGPTSVLYGAGDPGAIIDVQTKTADGERVREAGVQFGNYARKQFMIDVGDKLDADGKYAYRFVGVARDGNALTGPNNDQRVALAPTFRWRPDADTSLTLSATYLQDWGDISSNFLPAQGTVLPNPNGQLDKDVYGGDPNFNYYRKKQWSLGYQFERNLNSMWTFRQNVRWMHLSLDNGSVFGAGFADGSLTDINRWAGVFQTNYSRFDIDNNLQGRFGTGPLEHTLLLGFQYNRQTATDSEWLAAAPTLNIYNPVYTPVTLSVFSPPNTTYRTNTYTTMNTFGLYVQDQVKWNRWTLTLGGREDWVNQRLDDRAGSTQSKADITAFTGRVGLTYQGDYGLSPYISYATSFNPLIGVNLYGGGLPQPTRGKQIEAGLRWQPPGKNLMLNAAIYQINQTNVLTSTPLNLDPSGTTSIQTGEVRSRGIELSATGKLTRNLSLIASYVYQDVKNVKANDASLNNWPVDIPRPRQMASLWADWTWHTGPLTGFGLGGGVRYQSAAAGAADNSLTVSSYTLFDAGVHYDTRNWRFAVNGTNLFNRHYISGCQSTSVCIFGTDRTVIATAKYNW
;
A
#
# COMPACT_ATOMS: atom_id res chain seq x y z
N MET A 1 50.67 8.90 -7.97
CA MET A 1 49.57 8.77 -8.90
C MET A 1 48.58 7.67 -8.48
N GLU A 2 48.56 7.26 -7.20
CA GLU A 2 47.74 6.14 -6.71
C GLU A 2 46.66 6.54 -5.65
N TRP A 3 46.45 7.83 -5.47
CA TRP A 3 45.46 8.32 -4.47
C TRP A 3 44.11 8.76 -5.06
N ALA A 4 43.95 8.69 -6.39
CA ALA A 4 42.71 9.14 -7.06
C ALA A 4 41.65 8.05 -7.26
N THR A 5 42.02 6.77 -7.10
CA THR A 5 41.10 5.64 -7.33
C THR A 5 40.27 5.24 -6.10
N GLY A 6 40.76 5.45 -4.89
CA GLY A 6 40.03 5.07 -3.68
C GLY A 6 38.82 5.97 -3.34
N THR A 7 38.94 7.23 -3.63
CA THR A 7 37.86 8.21 -3.33
C THR A 7 36.68 8.13 -4.31
N ARG A 8 36.97 7.77 -5.57
CA ARG A 8 35.90 7.57 -6.58
C ARG A 8 35.05 6.33 -6.29
N LEU A 9 35.66 5.26 -5.80
CA LEU A 9 34.94 4.04 -5.42
C LEU A 9 34.01 4.25 -4.22
N ARG A 10 34.40 5.07 -3.24
CA ARG A 10 33.53 5.38 -2.07
C ARG A 10 32.33 6.25 -2.46
N ALA A 11 32.50 7.22 -3.36
CA ALA A 11 31.41 8.03 -3.88
C ALA A 11 30.44 7.19 -4.74
N ILE A 12 30.97 6.23 -5.50
CA ILE A 12 30.14 5.30 -6.31
C ILE A 12 29.32 4.37 -5.39
N ALA A 13 29.91 3.85 -4.30
CA ALA A 13 29.17 3.03 -3.33
C ALA A 13 28.04 3.80 -2.63
N ALA A 14 28.29 5.07 -2.24
CA ALA A 14 27.26 5.92 -1.63
C ALA A 14 26.14 6.29 -2.61
N ALA A 15 26.47 6.55 -3.87
CA ALA A 15 25.47 6.88 -4.89
C ALA A 15 24.70 5.63 -5.38
N ALA A 16 25.36 4.48 -5.52
CA ALA A 16 24.72 3.21 -5.77
C ALA A 16 23.76 2.86 -4.63
N SER A 17 24.10 3.17 -3.38
CA SER A 17 23.22 2.99 -2.22
C SER A 17 21.94 3.82 -2.30
N VAL A 18 22.03 5.07 -2.77
CA VAL A 18 20.85 5.95 -2.95
C VAL A 18 19.95 5.45 -4.08
N THR A 19 20.53 4.89 -5.13
CA THR A 19 19.78 4.44 -6.31
C THR A 19 19.25 3.02 -6.14
N PHE A 20 20.01 2.12 -5.51
CA PHE A 20 19.55 0.77 -5.18
C PHE A 20 18.48 0.75 -4.09
N GLY A 21 18.52 1.66 -3.13
CA GLY A 21 17.43 1.86 -2.17
C GLY A 21 16.12 2.29 -2.84
N MET A 22 16.18 2.87 -4.04
CA MET A 22 15.02 3.20 -4.86
C MET A 22 14.58 2.05 -5.77
N ALA A 23 15.47 1.15 -6.16
CA ALA A 23 15.19 0.09 -7.14
C ALA A 23 14.86 -1.27 -6.51
N ALA A 24 15.45 -1.58 -5.36
CA ALA A 24 15.16 -2.79 -4.63
C ALA A 24 14.78 -2.39 -3.20
N GLY A 25 13.52 -2.44 -2.86
CA GLY A 25 13.03 -2.10 -1.51
C GLY A 25 13.59 -3.00 -0.39
N HIS A 26 14.76 -3.61 -0.61
CA HIS A 26 15.42 -4.49 0.35
C HIS A 26 16.92 -4.52 0.10
N ALA A 27 17.66 -4.17 1.10
CA ALA A 27 19.08 -4.34 1.30
C ALA A 27 19.96 -3.12 1.00
N PHE A 28 20.21 -2.35 2.04
CA PHE A 28 21.52 -1.75 2.26
C PHE A 28 21.65 -1.35 3.74
N ALA A 29 22.35 -2.17 4.51
CA ALA A 29 22.92 -1.77 5.77
C ALA A 29 24.29 -1.11 5.51
N GLN A 30 24.47 0.10 5.99
CA GLN A 30 25.76 0.78 5.96
C GLN A 30 26.66 0.27 7.09
N THR A 31 27.93 0.11 6.77
CA THR A 31 28.98 -0.41 7.64
C THR A 31 29.49 0.63 8.63
N ALA A 32 29.58 0.27 9.91
CA ALA A 32 30.45 0.89 10.88
C ALA A 32 31.57 -0.09 11.27
N PRO A 33 32.78 0.38 11.68
CA PRO A 33 33.97 -0.44 11.77
C PRO A 33 33.95 -1.40 12.96
N ALA A 34 34.50 -2.59 12.72
CA ALA A 34 34.60 -3.70 13.68
C ALA A 34 35.58 -3.45 14.80
N VAL A 35 35.22 -3.87 16.02
CA VAL A 35 36.16 -4.15 17.12
C VAL A 35 36.00 -5.62 17.52
N ASN A 36 37.12 -6.35 17.46
CA ASN A 36 37.25 -7.76 17.80
C ASN A 36 37.07 -8.05 19.31
N ALA A 37 36.42 -9.17 19.65
CA ALA A 37 36.94 -10.14 20.61
C ALA A 37 36.06 -11.37 20.84
N GLY A 38 36.59 -12.57 20.62
CA GLY A 38 36.73 -13.63 21.60
C GLY A 38 35.62 -14.68 21.75
N ALA A 39 35.97 -15.89 21.36
CA ALA A 39 35.22 -17.15 21.43
C ALA A 39 35.04 -17.71 22.87
N ALA A 40 33.99 -18.58 23.03
CA ALA A 40 34.07 -19.92 23.67
C ALA A 40 32.68 -20.57 23.82
N THR A 41 32.48 -21.63 23.16
CA THR A 41 32.17 -23.07 23.41
C THR A 41 31.17 -23.50 24.50
N SER A 42 30.30 -24.39 24.02
CA SER A 42 29.89 -25.74 24.42
C SER A 42 28.61 -25.99 25.23
N ALA A 43 27.72 -26.75 24.58
CA ALA A 43 27.24 -28.12 24.92
C ALA A 43 26.22 -28.23 26.10
N ASP A 44 25.17 -28.90 25.98
CA ASP A 44 24.65 -30.22 25.65
C ASP A 44 23.46 -30.64 26.54
N SER A 45 22.62 -31.50 26.00
CA SER A 45 21.78 -32.57 26.55
C SER A 45 20.51 -32.26 27.40
N ALA A 46 19.36 -32.60 26.94
CA ALA A 46 18.64 -33.89 26.75
C ALA A 46 17.73 -34.33 27.92
N ARG A 47 16.51 -34.72 27.51
CA ARG A 47 15.68 -35.87 27.92
C ARG A 47 14.54 -35.76 28.94
N ASN A 48 13.39 -36.19 28.40
CA ASN A 48 12.36 -37.16 28.94
C ASN A 48 11.52 -36.75 30.17
N GLY A 49 10.24 -37.04 30.24
CA GLY A 49 9.38 -38.07 29.76
C GLY A 49 8.01 -38.09 30.48
N ALA A 50 7.04 -38.54 29.79
CA ALA A 50 5.96 -39.48 30.05
C ALA A 50 5.03 -39.35 31.30
N ALA A 51 3.73 -39.27 31.05
CA ALA A 51 2.70 -40.27 31.00
C ALA A 51 1.64 -40.30 32.14
N ALA A 52 0.38 -40.49 31.72
CA ALA A 52 -0.75 -41.26 32.32
C ALA A 52 -1.43 -40.64 33.55
N GLY A 53 -2.74 -40.65 33.63
CA GLY A 53 -3.86 -41.47 33.26
C GLY A 53 -5.08 -41.15 34.09
N ALA A 54 -6.23 -41.26 33.50
CA ALA A 54 -7.38 -42.09 33.66
C ALA A 54 -8.44 -41.82 34.76
N THR A 55 -9.69 -41.93 34.27
CA THR A 55 -10.94 -42.49 34.91
C THR A 55 -11.68 -41.59 35.91
N GLY A 56 -12.98 -41.45 35.88
CA GLY A 56 -14.10 -42.20 35.39
C GLY A 56 -15.43 -41.66 35.91
N SER A 57 -16.48 -41.93 35.14
CA SER A 57 -17.86 -42.33 35.42
C SER A 57 -18.73 -41.52 36.41
N SER A 58 -19.95 -41.19 36.11
CA SER A 58 -21.17 -41.83 35.70
C SER A 58 -22.41 -41.26 36.46
N THR A 59 -23.53 -41.27 35.77
CA THR A 59 -24.97 -41.47 36.17
C THR A 59 -25.70 -40.23 36.68
N SER A 60 -26.95 -39.90 36.32
CA SER A 60 -28.10 -40.63 35.79
C SER A 60 -29.24 -39.64 35.47
N ALA A 61 -30.09 -39.99 34.52
CA ALA A 61 -31.40 -39.37 34.23
C ALA A 61 -32.46 -39.80 35.28
N PRO A 62 -33.74 -39.29 35.27
CA PRO A 62 -34.69 -39.62 34.24
C PRO A 62 -35.86 -38.63 33.90
N ASN A 63 -36.42 -38.82 32.72
CA ASN A 63 -37.82 -38.87 32.27
C ASN A 63 -38.86 -37.75 32.52
N GLY A 64 -39.49 -37.41 31.38
CA GLY A 64 -40.84 -36.83 31.33
C GLY A 64 -41.27 -36.48 29.90
N THR A 65 -41.83 -37.44 29.13
CA THR A 65 -42.66 -37.21 27.94
C THR A 65 -44.13 -37.14 28.35
N PRO A 66 -45.13 -36.64 27.51
CA PRO A 66 -45.27 -36.95 26.10
C PRO A 66 -45.99 -35.91 25.15
N ASN A 67 -45.90 -36.23 23.87
CA ASN A 67 -46.90 -36.09 22.79
C ASN A 67 -47.12 -34.77 22.04
N GLY A 68 -46.89 -34.88 20.73
CA GLY A 68 -47.45 -34.06 19.66
C GLY A 68 -46.70 -34.16 18.35
N SER A 69 -46.93 -35.18 17.54
CA SER A 69 -46.56 -35.34 16.11
C SER A 69 -47.66 -34.78 15.21
N PRO A 70 -47.45 -34.64 13.89
CA PRO A 70 -46.29 -34.34 13.03
C PRO A 70 -46.61 -33.24 12.02
N ASN A 71 -45.58 -32.54 11.50
CA ASN A 71 -45.66 -32.02 10.14
C ASN A 71 -44.26 -31.81 9.53
N GLY A 72 -44.18 -32.15 8.26
CA GLY A 72 -43.06 -32.43 7.42
C GLY A 72 -41.93 -31.36 7.29
N PRO A 73 -40.88 -31.69 6.51
CA PRO A 73 -39.68 -30.88 6.43
C PRO A 73 -39.99 -29.54 5.78
N ALA A 74 -39.87 -28.46 6.56
CA ALA A 74 -39.83 -27.12 6.03
C ALA A 74 -38.53 -26.97 5.26
N THR A 75 -38.60 -27.07 3.94
CA THR A 75 -37.60 -26.52 3.05
C THR A 75 -37.55 -25.01 3.28
N GLY A 76 -36.69 -24.61 4.20
CA GLY A 76 -36.35 -23.19 4.37
C GLY A 76 -35.66 -22.68 3.11
N THR A 77 -36.42 -22.11 2.19
CA THR A 77 -35.87 -21.24 1.16
C THR A 77 -35.19 -20.08 1.87
N LEU A 78 -33.85 -20.10 1.86
CA LEU A 78 -33.05 -18.92 2.24
C LEU A 78 -33.51 -17.73 1.40
N PRO A 79 -33.65 -16.53 1.97
CA PRO A 79 -34.04 -15.35 1.23
C PRO A 79 -33.03 -15.14 0.09
N ALA A 80 -33.55 -14.87 -1.12
CA ALA A 80 -32.75 -14.54 -2.28
C ALA A 80 -31.83 -13.36 -1.92
N ILE A 81 -30.52 -13.61 -1.86
CA ILE A 81 -29.53 -12.57 -1.65
C ILE A 81 -29.41 -11.85 -3.00
N ASN A 82 -29.91 -10.63 -3.07
CA ASN A 82 -29.60 -9.73 -4.19
C ASN A 82 -28.11 -9.47 -4.18
N VAL A 83 -27.36 -10.14 -5.04
CA VAL A 83 -25.94 -9.90 -5.27
C VAL A 83 -25.86 -8.72 -6.23
N ASN A 84 -25.63 -7.53 -5.70
CA ASN A 84 -25.13 -6.42 -6.51
C ASN A 84 -23.66 -6.69 -6.83
N ALA A 85 -23.40 -7.27 -7.99
CA ALA A 85 -22.05 -7.35 -8.53
C ALA A 85 -21.60 -5.96 -8.94
N GLY A 86 -20.77 -5.31 -8.16
CA GLY A 86 -20.22 -4.02 -8.57
C GLY A 86 -19.55 -3.17 -7.51
N SER A 87 -19.91 -3.27 -6.25
CA SER A 87 -19.19 -2.53 -5.19
C SER A 87 -18.74 -3.46 -4.07
N GLU A 88 -17.55 -3.27 -3.56
CA GLU A 88 -17.13 -3.82 -2.28
C GLU A 88 -17.87 -3.12 -1.15
N GLY A 89 -18.98 -3.56 -0.85
CA GLY A 89 -19.90 -2.97 0.11
C GLY A 89 -21.28 -3.06 -0.45
N ASP A 90 -22.24 -3.20 0.37
CA ASP A 90 -23.68 -3.32 0.04
C ASP A 90 -24.30 -2.07 -0.62
N GLY A 91 -23.54 -1.34 -1.45
CA GLY A 91 -23.96 -0.05 -2.00
C GLY A 91 -24.00 1.06 -0.95
N THR A 92 -23.30 0.93 0.14
CA THR A 92 -23.27 1.95 1.19
C THR A 92 -22.55 3.21 0.73
N VAL A 93 -23.34 4.12 0.20
CA VAL A 93 -23.00 5.55 0.18
C VAL A 93 -22.91 5.99 1.64
N GLY A 94 -21.73 5.94 2.25
CA GLY A 94 -21.56 6.27 3.66
C GLY A 94 -20.11 6.25 4.14
N LEU A 95 -19.92 6.59 5.42
CA LEU A 95 -18.60 6.63 6.06
C LEU A 95 -18.08 5.25 6.47
N VAL A 96 -18.93 4.26 6.64
CA VAL A 96 -18.60 2.94 7.18
C VAL A 96 -19.07 1.85 6.23
N ALA A 97 -18.12 1.11 5.66
CA ALA A 97 -18.41 -0.11 4.94
C ALA A 97 -18.78 -1.22 5.93
N LYS A 98 -19.77 -2.05 5.59
CA LYS A 98 -20.23 -3.16 6.43
C LYS A 98 -19.70 -4.51 5.95
N ARG A 99 -19.35 -4.61 4.69
CA ARG A 99 -18.89 -5.81 4.01
C ARG A 99 -17.62 -5.53 3.22
N SER A 100 -16.85 -6.57 2.91
CA SER A 100 -15.70 -6.47 2.02
C SER A 100 -15.41 -7.80 1.36
N ARG A 101 -15.03 -7.77 0.09
CA ARG A 101 -14.50 -8.93 -0.64
C ARG A 101 -13.00 -9.07 -0.46
N THR A 102 -12.27 -8.00 -0.16
CA THR A 102 -10.81 -8.03 -0.04
C THR A 102 -10.35 -8.97 1.09
N GLY A 103 -11.08 -9.05 2.20
CA GLY A 103 -10.68 -9.88 3.34
C GLY A 103 -10.74 -11.38 3.09
N THR A 104 -11.61 -11.84 2.19
CA THR A 104 -11.95 -13.27 2.02
C THR A 104 -12.15 -13.71 0.57
N LYS A 105 -12.09 -12.79 -0.40
CA LYS A 105 -12.53 -12.98 -1.81
C LYS A 105 -13.99 -13.43 -1.96
N THR A 106 -14.74 -13.46 -0.85
CA THR A 106 -16.19 -13.66 -0.81
C THR A 106 -16.84 -12.42 -0.23
N ASP A 107 -18.08 -12.15 -0.54
CA ASP A 107 -18.81 -11.05 0.08
C ASP A 107 -19.10 -11.37 1.53
N THR A 108 -18.26 -10.87 2.43
CA THR A 108 -18.25 -11.21 3.86
C THR A 108 -18.45 -9.96 4.72
N SER A 109 -19.26 -10.07 5.76
CA SER A 109 -19.37 -9.02 6.78
C SER A 109 -18.01 -8.72 7.39
N ILE A 110 -17.65 -7.43 7.51
CA ILE A 110 -16.37 -7.03 8.13
C ILE A 110 -16.25 -7.62 9.55
N ASN A 111 -17.35 -7.79 10.27
CA ASN A 111 -17.36 -8.38 11.62
C ASN A 111 -17.01 -9.88 11.64
N GLU A 112 -17.07 -10.56 10.50
CA GLU A 112 -16.73 -12.00 10.38
C GLU A 112 -15.30 -12.24 9.84
N ILE A 113 -14.58 -11.17 9.43
CA ILE A 113 -13.22 -11.29 8.89
C ILE A 113 -12.21 -11.34 10.05
N PRO A 114 -11.45 -12.43 10.25
CA PRO A 114 -10.52 -12.58 11.38
C PRO A 114 -9.17 -11.87 11.14
N GLN A 115 -9.20 -10.62 10.68
CA GLN A 115 -8.00 -9.84 10.36
C GLN A 115 -8.34 -8.35 10.38
N THR A 116 -7.42 -7.48 10.80
CA THR A 116 -7.65 -6.03 10.79
C THR A 116 -7.89 -5.53 9.36
N ILE A 117 -9.02 -4.88 9.14
CA ILE A 117 -9.43 -4.29 7.88
C ILE A 117 -9.95 -2.87 8.09
N ASN A 118 -9.53 -1.95 7.25
CA ASN A 118 -10.05 -0.58 7.20
C ASN A 118 -10.51 -0.30 5.77
N VAL A 119 -11.69 0.28 5.61
CA VAL A 119 -12.21 0.71 4.31
C VAL A 119 -12.35 2.23 4.32
N VAL A 120 -11.65 2.89 3.41
CA VAL A 120 -11.76 4.33 3.15
C VAL A 120 -12.73 4.50 1.99
N THR A 121 -13.91 5.04 2.26
CA THR A 121 -14.97 5.21 1.26
C THR A 121 -14.76 6.47 0.41
N ALA A 122 -15.41 6.57 -0.75
CA ALA A 122 -15.41 7.78 -1.59
C ALA A 122 -15.82 9.03 -0.78
N GLN A 123 -16.77 8.88 0.15
CA GLN A 123 -17.18 9.98 1.03
C GLN A 123 -16.04 10.44 1.94
N GLN A 124 -15.23 9.53 2.50
CA GLN A 124 -14.07 9.90 3.32
C GLN A 124 -13.00 10.59 2.47
N ILE A 125 -12.74 10.09 1.25
CA ILE A 125 -11.80 10.68 0.29
C ILE A 125 -12.19 12.12 -0.02
N GLU A 126 -13.46 12.35 -0.31
CA GLU A 126 -14.00 13.67 -0.62
C GLU A 126 -13.98 14.60 0.61
N MET A 127 -14.41 14.12 1.77
CA MET A 127 -14.50 14.87 3.02
C MET A 127 -13.11 15.39 3.46
N THR A 128 -12.07 14.58 3.28
CA THR A 128 -10.69 14.94 3.65
C THR A 128 -9.94 15.69 2.55
N GLY A 129 -10.52 15.84 1.35
CA GLY A 129 -9.91 16.52 0.22
C GLY A 129 -8.64 15.83 -0.29
N ALA A 130 -8.66 14.50 -0.40
CA ALA A 130 -7.50 13.75 -0.82
C ALA A 130 -7.18 13.98 -2.31
N THR A 131 -5.90 14.22 -2.63
CA THR A 131 -5.39 14.53 -3.97
C THR A 131 -4.73 13.34 -4.66
N ASP A 132 -4.41 12.31 -3.91
CA ASP A 132 -3.77 11.06 -4.33
C ASP A 132 -4.13 9.94 -3.34
N VAL A 133 -3.72 8.70 -3.62
CA VAL A 133 -4.01 7.54 -2.76
C VAL A 133 -3.34 7.66 -1.40
N ASN A 134 -2.10 8.19 -1.31
CA ASN A 134 -1.44 8.40 -0.02
C ASN A 134 -2.20 9.41 0.84
N ALA A 135 -2.70 10.49 0.23
CA ALA A 135 -3.53 11.48 0.90
C ALA A 135 -4.86 10.88 1.37
N ALA A 136 -5.47 9.97 0.62
CA ALA A 136 -6.69 9.28 1.03
C ALA A 136 -6.47 8.38 2.27
N LEU A 137 -5.26 7.86 2.44
CA LEU A 137 -4.90 6.94 3.52
C LEU A 137 -4.32 7.63 4.77
N ARG A 138 -4.11 8.95 4.76
CA ARG A 138 -3.42 9.69 5.85
C ARG A 138 -4.09 9.63 7.23
N TYR A 139 -5.37 9.24 7.30
CA TYR A 139 -6.10 9.03 8.55
C TYR A 139 -6.25 7.54 8.92
N VAL A 140 -5.72 6.63 8.09
CA VAL A 140 -5.72 5.18 8.36
C VAL A 140 -4.66 4.87 9.42
N PRO A 141 -4.94 4.02 10.44
CA PRO A 141 -3.98 3.71 11.49
C PRO A 141 -2.63 3.24 10.91
N GLY A 142 -1.52 3.78 11.41
CA GLY A 142 -0.18 3.33 11.07
C GLY A 142 0.27 3.54 9.63
N PHE A 143 -0.50 4.25 8.82
CA PHE A 143 -0.09 4.65 7.50
C PHE A 143 0.97 5.75 7.59
N SER A 144 2.16 5.49 7.09
CA SER A 144 3.22 6.49 6.95
C SER A 144 3.75 6.52 5.53
N SER A 145 3.91 7.71 4.97
CA SER A 145 4.52 7.90 3.66
C SER A 145 5.65 8.92 3.74
N TYR A 146 6.67 8.75 2.90
CA TYR A 146 7.71 9.75 2.74
C TYR A 146 7.23 10.81 1.75
N GLY A 147 7.21 12.06 2.19
CA GLY A 147 7.03 13.19 1.33
C GLY A 147 5.80 13.14 0.44
N SER A 148 5.70 14.15 -0.35
CA SER A 148 4.64 14.36 -1.31
C SER A 148 5.27 14.49 -2.68
N ASP A 149 5.82 13.44 -3.20
CA ASP A 149 6.21 13.52 -4.59
C ASP A 149 5.09 12.98 -5.49
N ASN A 150 5.04 13.49 -6.70
CA ASN A 150 4.08 13.08 -7.71
C ASN A 150 4.45 11.77 -8.42
N ARG A 151 5.45 11.04 -7.93
CA ARG A 151 5.99 9.85 -8.59
C ARG A 151 5.24 8.57 -8.26
N SER A 152 4.77 8.43 -7.02
CA SER A 152 4.17 7.18 -6.55
C SER A 152 3.05 7.42 -5.55
N ASP A 153 1.88 6.85 -5.84
CA ASP A 153 0.74 6.84 -4.91
C ASP A 153 0.90 5.80 -3.79
N TRP A 154 1.91 4.92 -3.86
CA TRP A 154 2.07 3.76 -2.98
C TRP A 154 3.32 3.82 -2.11
N TYR A 155 3.98 4.97 -2.07
CA TYR A 155 5.20 5.18 -1.30
C TYR A 155 4.92 5.24 0.20
N ALA A 156 4.53 4.10 0.76
CA ALA A 156 4.00 4.00 2.10
C ALA A 156 4.54 2.80 2.86
N ALA A 157 4.32 2.83 4.17
CA ALA A 157 4.51 1.67 5.02
C ALA A 157 3.29 1.44 5.91
N LEU A 158 3.04 0.17 6.15
CA LEU A 158 2.05 -0.32 7.10
C LEU A 158 2.68 -1.44 7.93
N ARG A 159 2.57 -1.34 9.25
CA ARG A 159 3.22 -2.26 10.19
C ARG A 159 4.74 -2.44 9.97
N GLY A 160 5.39 -1.42 9.39
CA GLY A 160 6.83 -1.44 9.11
C GLY A 160 7.24 -2.00 7.75
N PHE A 161 6.32 -2.53 6.96
CA PHE A 161 6.58 -3.13 5.65
C PHE A 161 5.90 -2.34 4.53
N THR A 162 6.44 -2.44 3.31
CA THR A 162 5.80 -1.87 2.13
C THR A 162 4.53 -2.65 1.79
N PRO A 163 3.36 -2.02 1.70
CA PRO A 163 2.14 -2.73 1.35
C PRO A 163 2.15 -3.15 -0.12
N THR A 164 1.55 -4.30 -0.43
CA THR A 164 1.33 -4.71 -1.82
C THR A 164 0.08 -4.04 -2.37
N ALA A 165 0.16 -3.46 -3.57
CA ALA A 165 -0.92 -2.71 -4.19
C ALA A 165 -1.80 -3.56 -5.10
N TYR A 166 -3.10 -3.35 -5.00
CA TYR A 166 -4.12 -3.98 -5.82
C TYR A 166 -5.10 -2.94 -6.36
N VAL A 167 -5.65 -3.21 -7.53
CA VAL A 167 -6.78 -2.46 -8.09
C VAL A 167 -7.82 -3.50 -8.52
N ASN A 168 -9.04 -3.37 -8.01
CA ASN A 168 -10.15 -4.30 -8.26
C ASN A 168 -9.77 -5.76 -8.01
N GLY A 169 -9.01 -6.03 -6.91
CA GLY A 169 -8.61 -7.36 -6.48
C GLY A 169 -7.45 -7.99 -7.24
N LEU A 170 -6.87 -7.32 -8.25
CA LEU A 170 -5.70 -7.79 -9.00
C LEU A 170 -4.47 -6.91 -8.72
N GLN A 171 -3.32 -7.54 -8.55
CA GLN A 171 -2.08 -6.87 -8.19
C GLN A 171 -1.62 -5.88 -9.26
N VAL A 172 -1.09 -4.73 -8.84
CA VAL A 172 -0.48 -3.71 -9.71
C VAL A 172 0.97 -3.46 -9.27
N PRO A 173 1.85 -2.95 -10.16
CA PRO A 173 3.20 -2.59 -9.77
C PRO A 173 3.18 -1.50 -8.69
N ASN A 174 3.93 -1.78 -7.63
CA ASN A 174 4.11 -0.92 -6.48
C ASN A 174 5.61 -0.86 -6.15
N THR A 175 6.39 -0.35 -7.07
CA THR A 175 7.82 -0.20 -6.89
C THR A 175 8.12 1.15 -6.25
N LEU A 176 9.14 1.22 -5.41
CA LEU A 176 9.69 2.47 -4.92
C LEU A 176 10.29 3.32 -6.06
N ASN A 177 10.44 2.71 -7.22
CA ASN A 177 10.76 3.39 -8.47
C ASN A 177 9.56 4.19 -8.94
N LEU A 178 9.82 5.08 -9.86
CA LEU A 178 8.90 5.95 -10.55
C LEU A 178 7.78 5.20 -11.32
N SER A 179 7.87 3.87 -11.45
CA SER A 179 7.00 3.01 -12.26
C SER A 179 5.79 2.41 -11.51
N SER A 180 5.42 2.91 -10.33
CA SER A 180 4.20 2.47 -9.62
C SER A 180 2.92 2.81 -10.41
N TRP A 181 1.93 1.92 -10.36
CA TRP A 181 0.60 2.17 -10.94
C TRP A 181 -0.11 3.30 -10.20
N ARG A 182 -0.79 4.20 -10.89
CA ARG A 182 -1.50 5.33 -10.29
C ARG A 182 -3.00 5.23 -10.52
N VAL A 183 -3.77 5.69 -9.54
CA VAL A 183 -5.23 5.84 -9.63
C VAL A 183 -5.61 7.23 -9.13
N ASP A 184 -6.34 7.99 -9.94
CA ASP A 184 -6.81 9.30 -9.49
C ASP A 184 -7.93 9.14 -8.44
N PRO A 185 -7.89 9.87 -7.31
CA PRO A 185 -8.90 9.76 -6.25
C PRO A 185 -10.34 9.92 -6.71
N TYR A 186 -10.57 10.72 -7.75
CA TYR A 186 -11.91 10.90 -8.30
C TYR A 186 -12.48 9.64 -8.96
N MET A 187 -11.62 8.72 -9.40
CA MET A 187 -12.00 7.43 -9.98
C MET A 187 -12.26 6.34 -8.94
N ILE A 188 -11.98 6.62 -7.65
CA ILE A 188 -12.02 5.63 -6.58
C ILE A 188 -13.43 5.58 -5.98
N ASP A 189 -13.95 4.37 -5.81
CA ASP A 189 -15.14 4.06 -5.03
C ASP A 189 -14.77 3.82 -3.55
N SER A 190 -13.77 2.98 -3.32
CA SER A 190 -13.26 2.71 -1.99
C SER A 190 -11.81 2.23 -2.02
N ILE A 191 -11.13 2.32 -0.87
CA ILE A 191 -9.80 1.74 -0.66
C ILE A 191 -9.87 0.84 0.56
N THR A 192 -9.58 -0.45 0.36
CA THR A 192 -9.50 -1.42 1.44
C THR A 192 -8.06 -1.64 1.84
N VAL A 193 -7.75 -1.45 3.11
CA VAL A 193 -6.46 -1.79 3.73
C VAL A 193 -6.65 -3.03 4.57
N LEU A 194 -6.16 -4.17 4.09
CA LEU A 194 -6.16 -5.44 4.79
C LEU A 194 -4.77 -5.70 5.36
N ARG A 195 -4.67 -5.79 6.69
CA ARG A 195 -3.38 -5.77 7.40
C ARG A 195 -2.87 -7.17 7.71
N GLY A 196 -1.54 -7.30 7.72
CA GLY A 196 -0.86 -8.57 7.94
C GLY A 196 -0.72 -9.41 6.67
N PRO A 197 -0.20 -10.65 6.79
CA PRO A 197 -0.01 -11.57 5.68
C PRO A 197 -1.31 -11.92 4.97
N THR A 198 -1.32 -11.79 3.65
CA THR A 198 -2.50 -12.03 2.79
C THR A 198 -2.22 -13.04 1.67
N SER A 199 -1.03 -13.64 1.65
CA SER A 199 -0.60 -14.50 0.55
C SER A 199 -1.52 -15.69 0.29
N VAL A 200 -2.24 -16.17 1.30
CA VAL A 200 -3.22 -17.26 1.16
C VAL A 200 -4.30 -16.99 0.11
N LEU A 201 -4.63 -15.74 -0.17
CA LEU A 201 -5.62 -15.37 -1.19
C LEU A 201 -5.02 -14.61 -2.36
N TYR A 202 -3.91 -13.90 -2.13
CA TYR A 202 -3.37 -12.92 -3.06
C TYR A 202 -2.01 -13.30 -3.63
N GLY A 203 -1.39 -14.40 -3.16
CA GLY A 203 -0.06 -14.84 -3.59
C GLY A 203 1.07 -14.00 -2.99
N ALA A 204 2.13 -13.83 -3.76
CA ALA A 204 3.36 -13.18 -3.31
C ALA A 204 3.14 -11.76 -2.79
N GLY A 205 3.69 -11.45 -1.60
CA GLY A 205 3.63 -10.13 -0.99
C GLY A 205 4.27 -10.07 0.39
N ASP A 206 4.61 -8.86 0.81
CA ASP A 206 5.17 -8.59 2.12
C ASP A 206 4.12 -8.74 3.25
N PRO A 207 4.56 -9.01 4.49
CA PRO A 207 3.64 -9.36 5.57
C PRO A 207 2.90 -8.17 6.22
N GLY A 208 3.11 -6.93 5.77
CA GLY A 208 2.54 -5.76 6.42
C GLY A 208 1.07 -5.52 6.14
N ALA A 209 0.71 -5.46 4.87
CA ALA A 209 -0.65 -5.21 4.40
C ALA A 209 -0.77 -5.36 2.88
N ILE A 210 -2.02 -5.43 2.39
CA ILE A 210 -2.37 -5.01 1.04
C ILE A 210 -3.23 -3.75 1.07
N ILE A 211 -3.12 -2.95 0.02
CA ILE A 211 -4.00 -1.82 -0.27
C ILE A 211 -4.72 -2.15 -1.57
N ASP A 212 -6.03 -2.36 -1.51
CA ASP A 212 -6.85 -2.68 -2.67
C ASP A 212 -7.79 -1.52 -2.99
N VAL A 213 -7.55 -0.88 -4.14
CA VAL A 213 -8.36 0.24 -4.63
C VAL A 213 -9.47 -0.30 -5.49
N GLN A 214 -10.70 -0.07 -5.09
CA GLN A 214 -11.88 -0.33 -5.91
C GLN A 214 -12.22 0.91 -6.71
N THR A 215 -12.32 0.77 -8.03
CA THR A 215 -12.68 1.87 -8.93
C THR A 215 -14.18 1.92 -9.14
N LYS A 216 -14.70 3.11 -9.44
CA LYS A 216 -16.09 3.30 -9.84
C LYS A 216 -16.40 2.49 -11.09
N THR A 217 -17.49 1.72 -11.09
CA THR A 217 -17.91 0.86 -12.19
C THR A 217 -19.37 1.09 -12.57
N ALA A 218 -19.78 0.53 -13.71
CA ALA A 218 -21.17 0.57 -14.19
C ALA A 218 -22.06 -0.36 -13.33
N ASP A 219 -22.70 0.18 -12.29
CA ASP A 219 -23.62 -0.53 -11.39
C ASP A 219 -25.10 -0.39 -11.82
N GLY A 220 -25.38 0.48 -12.81
CA GLY A 220 -26.71 0.81 -13.31
C GLY A 220 -27.40 1.91 -12.50
N GLU A 221 -26.73 2.49 -11.53
CA GLU A 221 -27.19 3.72 -10.90
C GLU A 221 -27.00 4.90 -11.85
N ARG A 222 -27.96 5.82 -11.80
CA ARG A 222 -27.87 7.04 -12.60
C ARG A 222 -26.93 8.02 -11.89
N VAL A 223 -25.79 8.29 -12.52
CA VAL A 223 -24.80 9.28 -12.09
C VAL A 223 -24.64 10.34 -13.17
N ARG A 224 -24.71 11.60 -12.80
CA ARG A 224 -24.49 12.75 -13.68
C ARG A 224 -23.81 13.85 -12.89
N GLU A 225 -22.50 13.78 -12.81
CA GLU A 225 -21.68 14.73 -12.06
C GLU A 225 -20.61 15.34 -12.96
N ALA A 226 -20.44 16.66 -12.91
CA ALA A 226 -19.27 17.37 -13.43
C ALA A 226 -18.71 18.27 -12.34
N GLY A 227 -17.39 18.42 -12.30
CA GLY A 227 -16.74 19.22 -11.28
C GLY A 227 -15.49 19.93 -11.78
N VAL A 228 -15.14 20.99 -11.05
CA VAL A 228 -13.90 21.74 -11.22
C VAL A 228 -13.19 21.92 -9.89
N GLN A 229 -11.86 21.94 -9.93
CA GLN A 229 -11.03 22.27 -8.78
C GLN A 229 -10.04 23.37 -9.14
N PHE A 230 -9.81 24.27 -8.19
CA PHE A 230 -8.77 25.28 -8.23
C PHE A 230 -8.02 25.28 -6.89
N GLY A 231 -6.72 25.50 -6.95
CA GLY A 231 -5.91 25.48 -5.74
C GLY A 231 -4.59 26.24 -5.88
N ASN A 232 -3.85 26.31 -4.78
CA ASN A 232 -2.46 26.75 -4.85
C ASN A 232 -1.63 25.78 -5.72
N TYR A 233 -0.40 26.15 -6.05
CA TYR A 233 0.43 25.46 -7.05
C TYR A 233 -0.22 25.46 -8.45
N ALA A 234 -0.94 26.54 -8.79
CA ALA A 234 -1.63 26.72 -10.06
C ALA A 234 -2.58 25.57 -10.44
N ARG A 235 -3.03 24.76 -9.47
CA ARG A 235 -3.90 23.59 -9.71
C ARG A 235 -5.22 24.00 -10.36
N LYS A 236 -5.51 23.38 -11.48
CA LYS A 236 -6.78 23.44 -12.22
C LYS A 236 -7.12 22.00 -12.59
N GLN A 237 -8.33 21.56 -12.27
CA GLN A 237 -8.76 20.21 -12.60
C GLN A 237 -10.23 20.21 -13.02
N PHE A 238 -10.52 19.50 -14.09
CA PHE A 238 -11.87 19.15 -14.52
C PHE A 238 -12.13 17.69 -14.25
N MET A 239 -13.36 17.37 -13.83
CA MET A 239 -13.81 16.03 -13.50
C MET A 239 -15.20 15.78 -14.08
N ILE A 240 -15.44 14.56 -14.53
CA ILE A 240 -16.75 14.12 -15.01
C ILE A 240 -17.01 12.68 -14.60
N ASP A 241 -18.24 12.37 -14.16
CA ASP A 241 -18.72 11.03 -13.82
C ASP A 241 -20.16 10.90 -14.33
N VAL A 242 -20.34 10.09 -15.36
CA VAL A 242 -21.64 9.86 -15.98
C VAL A 242 -21.90 8.38 -16.15
N GLY A 243 -23.06 7.94 -15.73
CA GLY A 243 -23.47 6.55 -15.82
C GLY A 243 -24.99 6.42 -15.76
N ASP A 244 -25.52 5.38 -16.39
CA ASP A 244 -26.95 5.07 -16.38
C ASP A 244 -27.17 3.65 -16.92
N LYS A 245 -28.40 3.17 -16.84
CA LYS A 245 -28.89 2.04 -17.60
C LYS A 245 -29.12 2.46 -19.07
N LEU A 246 -28.86 1.54 -19.99
CA LEU A 246 -29.12 1.75 -21.43
C LEU A 246 -30.48 1.22 -21.85
N ASP A 247 -31.12 0.37 -21.04
CA ASP A 247 -32.41 -0.22 -21.26
C ASP A 247 -33.31 -0.16 -20.03
N ALA A 248 -34.61 -0.32 -20.19
CA ALA A 248 -35.56 -0.23 -19.08
C ALA A 248 -35.36 -1.35 -18.04
N ASP A 249 -34.96 -2.53 -18.49
CA ASP A 249 -34.74 -3.70 -17.62
C ASP A 249 -33.40 -3.64 -16.86
N GLY A 250 -32.49 -2.71 -17.21
CA GLY A 250 -31.17 -2.57 -16.63
C GLY A 250 -30.23 -3.73 -16.98
N LYS A 251 -30.46 -4.41 -18.10
CA LYS A 251 -29.57 -5.45 -18.62
C LYS A 251 -28.22 -4.89 -19.06
N TYR A 252 -28.24 -3.67 -19.56
CA TYR A 252 -27.03 -2.95 -19.97
C TYR A 252 -26.91 -1.68 -19.17
N ALA A 253 -25.69 -1.42 -18.69
CA ALA A 253 -25.35 -0.18 -18.01
C ALA A 253 -23.97 0.29 -18.44
N TYR A 254 -23.74 1.59 -18.35
CA TYR A 254 -22.44 2.18 -18.60
C TYR A 254 -22.07 3.15 -17.49
N ARG A 255 -20.77 3.39 -17.34
CA ARG A 255 -20.23 4.50 -16.57
C ARG A 255 -18.95 4.99 -17.22
N PHE A 256 -18.78 6.28 -17.26
CA PHE A 256 -17.57 6.95 -17.72
C PHE A 256 -17.09 7.92 -16.67
N VAL A 257 -15.86 7.75 -16.22
CA VAL A 257 -15.20 8.67 -15.28
C VAL A 257 -14.00 9.27 -15.97
N GLY A 258 -13.88 10.60 -15.93
CA GLY A 258 -12.79 11.33 -16.56
C GLY A 258 -12.21 12.42 -15.68
N VAL A 259 -10.90 12.65 -15.79
CA VAL A 259 -10.15 13.71 -15.09
C VAL A 259 -9.16 14.34 -16.06
N ALA A 260 -9.09 15.67 -16.05
CA ALA A 260 -8.04 16.43 -16.69
C ALA A 260 -7.49 17.45 -15.70
N ARG A 261 -6.18 17.45 -15.45
CA ARG A 261 -5.50 18.31 -14.49
C ARG A 261 -4.31 19.02 -15.12
N ASP A 262 -4.16 20.30 -14.77
CA ASP A 262 -3.00 21.14 -15.02
C ASP A 262 -2.61 21.84 -13.72
N GLY A 263 -1.31 21.95 -13.42
CA GLY A 263 -0.81 22.57 -12.21
C GLY A 263 0.68 22.38 -12.04
N ASN A 264 1.18 22.79 -10.88
CA ASN A 264 2.57 22.61 -10.49
C ASN A 264 2.69 21.52 -9.41
N ALA A 265 3.84 20.88 -9.34
CA ALA A 265 4.18 19.98 -8.25
C ALA A 265 4.40 20.76 -6.93
N LEU A 266 4.35 20.07 -5.81
CA LEU A 266 4.41 20.66 -4.47
C LEU A 266 5.82 21.12 -4.07
N THR A 267 6.85 20.80 -4.86
CA THR A 267 8.24 21.18 -4.60
C THR A 267 8.93 21.56 -5.91
N GLY A 268 9.75 22.61 -5.86
CA GLY A 268 10.52 23.10 -7.02
C GLY A 268 9.67 23.75 -8.13
N PRO A 269 10.29 24.15 -9.22
CA PRO A 269 9.64 24.81 -10.37
C PRO A 269 9.00 23.79 -11.33
N ASN A 270 8.33 22.76 -10.80
CA ASN A 270 7.94 21.55 -11.53
C ASN A 270 6.46 21.59 -11.92
N ASN A 271 6.13 21.08 -13.11
CA ASN A 271 4.76 20.91 -13.59
C ASN A 271 4.18 19.55 -13.14
N ASP A 272 2.85 19.48 -12.96
CA ASP A 272 2.10 18.26 -12.67
C ASP A 272 0.80 18.24 -13.48
N GLN A 273 0.82 17.53 -14.60
CA GLN A 273 -0.30 17.42 -15.52
C GLN A 273 -0.78 16.00 -15.63
N ARG A 274 -2.11 15.81 -15.75
CA ARG A 274 -2.76 14.50 -15.85
C ARG A 274 -3.97 14.50 -16.74
N VAL A 275 -4.12 13.42 -17.51
CA VAL A 275 -5.38 12.98 -18.08
C VAL A 275 -5.64 11.55 -17.64
N ALA A 276 -6.84 11.28 -17.15
CA ALA A 276 -7.24 9.94 -16.73
C ALA A 276 -8.69 9.65 -17.17
N LEU A 277 -8.93 8.47 -17.72
CA LEU A 277 -10.21 8.02 -18.25
C LEU A 277 -10.49 6.59 -17.78
N ALA A 278 -11.73 6.30 -17.37
CA ALA A 278 -12.17 4.97 -16.94
C ALA A 278 -13.59 4.65 -17.43
N PRO A 279 -13.76 4.26 -18.70
CA PRO A 279 -15.03 3.72 -19.18
C PRO A 279 -15.27 2.31 -18.64
N THR A 280 -16.50 2.02 -18.23
CA THR A 280 -16.97 0.69 -17.86
C THR A 280 -18.33 0.41 -18.51
N PHE A 281 -18.58 -0.86 -18.80
CA PHE A 281 -19.81 -1.35 -19.37
C PHE A 281 -20.24 -2.63 -18.68
N ARG A 282 -21.48 -2.73 -18.24
CA ARG A 282 -22.02 -3.93 -17.61
C ARG A 282 -23.11 -4.54 -18.45
N TRP A 283 -23.03 -5.84 -18.64
CA TRP A 283 -24.07 -6.68 -19.22
C TRP A 283 -24.59 -7.67 -18.17
N ARG A 284 -25.90 -7.63 -17.93
CA ARG A 284 -26.61 -8.47 -16.97
C ARG A 284 -27.87 -9.04 -17.63
N PRO A 285 -27.72 -10.12 -18.43
CA PRO A 285 -28.85 -10.67 -19.22
C PRO A 285 -29.98 -11.22 -18.36
N ASP A 286 -29.64 -11.75 -17.18
CA ASP A 286 -30.51 -12.34 -16.18
C ASP A 286 -30.06 -11.99 -14.75
N ALA A 287 -30.79 -12.49 -13.75
CA ALA A 287 -30.48 -12.25 -12.34
C ALA A 287 -29.19 -12.94 -11.88
N ASP A 288 -28.77 -14.00 -12.57
CA ASP A 288 -27.68 -14.88 -12.17
C ASP A 288 -26.36 -14.56 -12.87
N THR A 289 -26.38 -13.77 -13.94
CA THR A 289 -25.21 -13.48 -14.79
C THR A 289 -24.88 -12.01 -14.78
N SER A 290 -23.62 -11.67 -14.53
CA SER A 290 -23.09 -10.32 -14.67
C SER A 290 -21.72 -10.33 -15.33
N LEU A 291 -21.50 -9.49 -16.33
CA LEU A 291 -20.21 -9.23 -16.97
C LEU A 291 -19.96 -7.73 -16.98
N THR A 292 -18.91 -7.30 -16.30
CA THR A 292 -18.47 -5.90 -16.30
C THR A 292 -17.15 -5.79 -17.07
N LEU A 293 -17.16 -5.09 -18.19
CA LEU A 293 -15.97 -4.74 -18.96
C LEU A 293 -15.43 -3.43 -18.44
N SER A 294 -14.12 -3.32 -18.30
CA SER A 294 -13.44 -2.11 -17.82
C SER A 294 -12.21 -1.79 -18.65
N ALA A 295 -12.03 -0.50 -18.94
CA ALA A 295 -10.80 0.02 -19.49
C ALA A 295 -10.34 1.22 -18.64
N THR A 296 -9.02 1.40 -18.52
CA THR A 296 -8.46 2.58 -17.88
C THR A 296 -7.33 3.12 -18.73
N TYR A 297 -7.19 4.43 -18.76
CA TYR A 297 -6.07 5.13 -19.34
C TYR A 297 -5.67 6.26 -18.37
N LEU A 298 -4.39 6.39 -18.08
CA LEU A 298 -3.86 7.51 -17.33
C LEU A 298 -2.52 7.91 -17.94
N GLN A 299 -2.38 9.19 -18.20
CA GLN A 299 -1.13 9.80 -18.60
C GLN A 299 -0.80 10.95 -17.65
N ASP A 300 0.39 10.86 -17.04
CA ASP A 300 1.02 11.96 -16.31
C ASP A 300 2.19 12.49 -17.14
N TRP A 301 2.33 13.79 -17.18
CA TRP A 301 3.52 14.45 -17.71
C TRP A 301 3.82 15.69 -16.88
N GLY A 302 5.08 16.09 -16.89
CA GLY A 302 5.58 17.18 -16.08
C GLY A 302 7.00 16.93 -15.63
N ASP A 303 7.28 17.27 -14.40
CA ASP A 303 8.61 17.20 -13.80
C ASP A 303 8.54 16.40 -12.48
N ILE A 304 9.69 15.94 -12.00
CA ILE A 304 9.76 15.22 -10.71
C ILE A 304 9.93 16.21 -9.57
N SER A 305 9.14 16.03 -8.55
CA SER A 305 9.20 16.84 -7.33
C SER A 305 10.20 16.36 -6.28
N SER A 306 10.99 15.32 -6.52
CA SER A 306 11.96 14.83 -5.52
C SER A 306 13.05 15.86 -5.26
N ASN A 307 13.19 16.20 -4.00
CA ASN A 307 14.19 17.12 -3.52
C ASN A 307 14.96 16.46 -2.37
N PHE A 308 16.08 15.79 -2.70
CA PHE A 308 16.94 15.11 -1.74
C PHE A 308 17.99 16.08 -1.22
N LEU A 309 17.92 16.34 0.08
CA LEU A 309 18.76 17.32 0.75
C LEU A 309 19.59 16.64 1.86
N PRO A 310 20.78 17.16 2.18
CA PRO A 310 21.61 16.61 3.26
C PRO A 310 20.96 16.83 4.63
N ALA A 311 21.34 16.00 5.61
CA ALA A 311 20.88 16.12 6.99
C ALA A 311 21.35 17.42 7.65
N GLN A 312 22.59 17.87 7.38
CA GLN A 312 23.05 19.18 7.81
C GLN A 312 22.32 20.28 7.07
N GLY A 313 21.72 21.19 7.82
CA GLY A 313 20.85 22.23 7.28
C GLY A 313 19.38 21.83 7.14
N THR A 314 19.04 20.55 7.40
CA THR A 314 17.63 20.10 7.47
C THR A 314 17.28 19.61 8.90
N VAL A 315 17.73 18.45 9.31
CA VAL A 315 17.53 17.90 10.67
C VAL A 315 18.67 18.18 11.63
N LEU A 316 19.86 18.38 11.10
CA LEU A 316 21.06 18.77 11.86
C LEU A 316 21.42 20.25 11.59
N PRO A 317 22.06 20.92 12.54
CA PRO A 317 22.52 22.29 12.31
C PRO A 317 23.61 22.34 11.23
N ASN A 318 23.66 23.46 10.50
CA ASN A 318 24.71 23.80 9.55
C ASN A 318 25.27 25.19 9.92
N PRO A 319 26.60 25.40 9.94
CA PRO A 319 27.17 26.73 10.22
C PRO A 319 26.66 27.85 9.31
N ASN A 320 26.23 27.52 8.10
CA ASN A 320 25.66 28.46 7.13
C ASN A 320 24.14 28.71 7.33
N GLY A 321 23.54 28.13 8.38
CA GLY A 321 22.11 28.22 8.69
C GLY A 321 21.31 27.02 8.20
N GLN A 322 20.02 27.02 8.52
CA GLN A 322 19.09 26.00 8.02
C GLN A 322 18.76 26.27 6.55
N LEU A 323 18.60 25.20 5.77
CA LEU A 323 18.22 25.28 4.37
C LEU A 323 16.79 25.79 4.25
N ASP A 324 16.56 26.69 3.31
CA ASP A 324 15.21 27.07 2.95
C ASP A 324 14.47 25.87 2.34
N LYS A 325 13.20 25.70 2.66
CA LYS A 325 12.35 24.63 2.11
C LYS A 325 12.19 24.72 0.58
N ASP A 326 12.30 25.93 0.02
CA ASP A 326 12.17 26.20 -1.41
C ASP A 326 13.47 25.95 -2.19
N VAL A 327 14.55 25.62 -1.48
CA VAL A 327 15.81 25.20 -2.10
C VAL A 327 15.59 23.94 -2.93
N TYR A 328 16.01 24.00 -4.18
CA TYR A 328 15.88 22.88 -5.11
C TYR A 328 17.27 22.29 -5.44
N GLY A 329 17.53 21.08 -4.97
CA GLY A 329 18.78 20.35 -5.21
C GLY A 329 18.89 19.72 -6.61
N GLY A 330 17.81 19.75 -7.38
CA GLY A 330 17.75 19.24 -8.75
C GLY A 330 18.30 20.21 -9.80
N ASP A 331 17.84 20.09 -11.03
CA ASP A 331 18.14 21.01 -12.14
C ASP A 331 16.83 21.34 -12.89
N PRO A 332 16.38 22.60 -12.89
CA PRO A 332 15.12 22.97 -13.55
C PRO A 332 15.17 22.83 -15.09
N ASN A 333 16.37 22.71 -15.68
CA ASN A 333 16.55 22.60 -17.14
C ASN A 333 16.67 21.11 -17.58
N PHE A 334 16.97 20.18 -16.65
CA PHE A 334 17.05 18.75 -16.91
C PHE A 334 16.11 18.00 -15.97
N ASN A 335 14.80 18.16 -16.23
CA ASN A 335 13.78 17.51 -15.43
C ASN A 335 12.58 17.24 -16.31
N TYR A 336 12.23 15.99 -16.49
CA TYR A 336 11.02 15.59 -17.20
C TYR A 336 10.49 14.27 -16.65
N TYR A 337 9.16 14.12 -16.66
CA TYR A 337 8.45 12.94 -16.23
C TYR A 337 7.31 12.67 -17.21
N ARG A 338 7.35 11.54 -17.89
CA ARG A 338 6.35 11.09 -18.84
C ARG A 338 5.95 9.68 -18.53
N LYS A 339 4.75 9.50 -18.04
CA LYS A 339 4.21 8.19 -17.66
C LYS A 339 2.89 7.97 -18.37
N LYS A 340 2.76 6.83 -19.01
CA LYS A 340 1.51 6.35 -19.60
C LYS A 340 1.18 4.99 -19.05
N GLN A 341 -0.08 4.79 -18.68
CA GLN A 341 -0.57 3.49 -18.25
C GLN A 341 -1.99 3.26 -18.78
N TRP A 342 -2.27 2.02 -19.15
CA TRP A 342 -3.59 1.61 -19.55
C TRP A 342 -3.85 0.16 -19.15
N SER A 343 -5.13 -0.16 -18.95
CA SER A 343 -5.55 -1.53 -18.70
C SER A 343 -6.87 -1.82 -19.39
N LEU A 344 -7.05 -3.09 -19.76
CA LEU A 344 -8.29 -3.67 -20.25
C LEU A 344 -8.59 -4.91 -19.43
N GLY A 345 -9.84 -5.10 -19.05
CA GLY A 345 -10.22 -6.26 -18.26
C GLY A 345 -11.72 -6.46 -18.17
N TYR A 346 -12.07 -7.55 -17.49
CA TYR A 346 -13.45 -7.82 -17.15
C TYR A 346 -13.59 -8.56 -15.82
N GLN A 347 -14.75 -8.40 -15.22
CA GLN A 347 -15.21 -9.18 -14.09
C GLN A 347 -16.48 -9.92 -14.53
N PHE A 348 -16.47 -11.22 -14.44
CA PHE A 348 -17.60 -12.11 -14.75
C PHE A 348 -18.04 -12.81 -13.47
N GLU A 349 -19.35 -12.83 -13.22
CA GLU A 349 -19.97 -13.56 -12.13
C GLU A 349 -21.20 -14.29 -12.64
N ARG A 350 -21.32 -15.57 -12.26
CA ARG A 350 -22.50 -16.40 -12.57
C ARG A 350 -22.88 -17.28 -11.40
N ASN A 351 -24.11 -17.16 -10.95
CA ASN A 351 -24.74 -18.14 -10.07
C ASN A 351 -25.10 -19.38 -10.91
N LEU A 352 -24.39 -20.47 -10.69
CA LEU A 352 -24.65 -21.73 -11.40
C LEU A 352 -25.92 -22.40 -10.87
N ASN A 353 -26.17 -22.22 -9.58
CA ASN A 353 -27.39 -22.61 -8.86
C ASN A 353 -27.42 -21.90 -7.48
N SER A 354 -28.35 -22.24 -6.61
CA SER A 354 -28.46 -21.66 -5.26
C SER A 354 -27.26 -21.90 -4.34
N MET A 355 -26.42 -22.90 -4.64
CA MET A 355 -25.25 -23.29 -3.86
C MET A 355 -23.95 -22.68 -4.43
N TRP A 356 -23.77 -22.67 -5.75
CA TRP A 356 -22.50 -22.39 -6.40
C TRP A 356 -22.52 -21.12 -7.23
N THR A 357 -21.53 -20.26 -7.00
CA THR A 357 -21.25 -19.05 -7.79
C THR A 357 -19.85 -19.14 -8.37
N PHE A 358 -19.72 -19.00 -9.67
CA PHE A 358 -18.44 -18.89 -10.37
C PHE A 358 -18.11 -17.42 -10.60
N ARG A 359 -16.83 -17.05 -10.39
CA ARG A 359 -16.30 -15.71 -10.69
C ARG A 359 -14.98 -15.82 -11.43
N GLN A 360 -14.80 -14.88 -12.37
CA GLN A 360 -13.55 -14.73 -13.09
C GLN A 360 -13.22 -13.24 -13.19
N ASN A 361 -11.99 -12.89 -12.80
CA ASN A 361 -11.44 -11.54 -12.92
C ASN A 361 -10.22 -11.58 -13.83
N VAL A 362 -10.24 -10.83 -14.94
CA VAL A 362 -9.18 -10.81 -15.94
C VAL A 362 -8.76 -9.38 -16.20
N ARG A 363 -7.43 -9.15 -16.28
CA ARG A 363 -6.88 -7.86 -16.66
C ARG A 363 -5.57 -8.01 -17.42
N TRP A 364 -5.43 -7.22 -18.46
CA TRP A 364 -4.17 -6.92 -19.11
C TRP A 364 -3.85 -5.45 -18.89
N MET A 365 -2.62 -5.15 -18.45
CA MET A 365 -2.14 -3.80 -18.19
C MET A 365 -0.78 -3.56 -18.81
N HIS A 366 -0.54 -2.30 -19.14
CA HIS A 366 0.75 -1.81 -19.62
C HIS A 366 1.06 -0.46 -19.01
N LEU A 367 2.35 -0.25 -18.68
CA LEU A 367 2.87 1.00 -18.17
C LEU A 367 4.19 1.29 -18.89
N SER A 368 4.35 2.52 -19.36
CA SER A 368 5.62 3.06 -19.83
C SER A 368 5.99 4.32 -19.06
N LEU A 369 7.25 4.41 -18.68
CA LEU A 369 7.86 5.56 -18.02
C LEU A 369 9.10 5.99 -18.80
N ASP A 370 9.23 7.30 -19.00
CA ASP A 370 10.44 7.97 -19.47
C ASP A 370 10.67 9.19 -18.58
N ASN A 371 11.76 9.17 -17.84
CA ASN A 371 12.07 10.18 -16.82
C ASN A 371 13.54 10.55 -16.85
N GLY A 372 13.81 11.85 -16.78
CA GLY A 372 15.14 12.39 -16.54
C GLY A 372 15.11 13.41 -15.41
N SER A 373 16.06 13.33 -14.50
CA SER A 373 16.14 14.26 -13.37
C SER A 373 17.56 14.36 -12.81
N VAL A 374 17.83 15.49 -12.17
CA VAL A 374 19.01 15.68 -11.32
C VAL A 374 18.57 15.67 -9.87
N PHE A 375 19.34 15.05 -9.00
CA PHE A 375 19.03 14.96 -7.58
C PHE A 375 20.29 15.05 -6.70
N GLY A 376 20.12 15.56 -5.49
CA GLY A 376 21.19 15.71 -4.50
C GLY A 376 21.68 14.38 -3.95
N ALA A 377 22.98 14.31 -3.63
CA ALA A 377 23.66 13.13 -3.11
C ALA A 377 24.52 13.43 -1.86
N GLY A 378 24.13 14.45 -1.08
CA GLY A 378 24.86 14.90 0.09
C GLY A 378 25.89 15.98 -0.23
N PHE A 379 26.56 16.49 0.79
CA PHE A 379 27.60 17.50 0.60
C PHE A 379 28.84 16.94 -0.11
N ALA A 380 29.48 17.78 -0.89
CA ALA A 380 30.82 17.50 -1.43
C ALA A 380 31.87 17.43 -0.29
N ASP A 381 32.93 16.65 -0.50
CA ASP A 381 33.98 16.47 0.49
C ASP A 381 34.56 17.82 0.99
N GLY A 382 34.47 18.03 2.30
CA GLY A 382 34.98 19.26 2.94
C GLY A 382 34.07 20.49 2.76
N SER A 383 32.94 20.39 2.06
CA SER A 383 31.96 21.47 1.90
C SER A 383 30.76 21.31 2.82
N LEU A 384 30.20 22.41 3.28
CA LEU A 384 28.91 22.50 3.95
C LEU A 384 27.95 23.45 3.20
N THR A 385 28.31 23.82 1.96
CA THR A 385 27.51 24.65 1.06
C THR A 385 27.24 23.98 -0.28
N ASP A 386 28.19 23.18 -0.80
CA ASP A 386 28.10 22.58 -2.11
C ASP A 386 27.72 21.12 -2.03
N ILE A 387 26.62 20.75 -2.67
CA ILE A 387 26.15 19.37 -2.74
C ILE A 387 26.63 18.67 -4.01
N ASN A 388 27.01 17.40 -3.87
CA ASN A 388 27.14 16.51 -5.02
C ASN A 388 25.77 16.21 -5.59
N ARG A 389 25.71 16.06 -6.92
CA ARG A 389 24.47 15.73 -7.62
C ARG A 389 24.70 14.60 -8.62
N TRP A 390 23.63 13.86 -8.86
CA TRP A 390 23.55 12.86 -9.92
C TRP A 390 22.51 13.28 -10.95
N ALA A 391 22.83 13.14 -12.21
CA ALA A 391 21.88 13.13 -13.30
C ALA A 391 21.47 11.69 -13.57
N GLY A 392 20.17 11.44 -13.69
CA GLY A 392 19.64 10.13 -13.97
C GLY A 392 18.62 10.15 -15.12
N VAL A 393 18.66 9.13 -15.97
CA VAL A 393 17.62 8.81 -16.94
C VAL A 393 17.09 7.42 -16.62
N PHE A 394 15.78 7.32 -16.47
CA PHE A 394 15.07 6.10 -16.08
C PHE A 394 13.98 5.78 -17.08
N GLN A 395 14.03 4.59 -17.65
CA GLN A 395 13.04 4.13 -18.60
C GLN A 395 12.52 2.75 -18.18
N THR A 396 11.19 2.65 -18.03
CA THR A 396 10.52 1.39 -17.69
C THR A 396 9.42 1.10 -18.70
N ASN A 397 9.37 -0.15 -19.15
CA ASN A 397 8.20 -0.72 -19.83
C ASN A 397 7.77 -1.96 -19.07
N TYR A 398 6.55 -1.91 -18.55
CA TYR A 398 5.96 -2.97 -17.75
C TYR A 398 4.65 -3.46 -18.38
N SER A 399 4.49 -4.75 -18.46
CA SER A 399 3.24 -5.38 -18.91
C SER A 399 2.88 -6.54 -17.98
N ARG A 400 1.60 -6.67 -17.68
CA ARG A 400 1.10 -7.76 -16.86
C ARG A 400 -0.25 -8.25 -17.35
N PHE A 401 -0.42 -9.56 -17.39
CA PHE A 401 -1.67 -10.26 -17.57
C PHE A 401 -2.02 -11.02 -16.30
N ASP A 402 -3.23 -10.87 -15.82
CA ASP A 402 -3.77 -11.57 -14.65
C ASP A 402 -5.08 -12.26 -15.01
N ILE A 403 -5.28 -13.46 -14.49
CA ILE A 403 -6.56 -14.15 -14.44
C ILE A 403 -6.73 -14.81 -13.08
N ASP A 404 -7.84 -14.53 -12.41
CA ASP A 404 -8.23 -15.12 -11.14
C ASP A 404 -9.63 -15.74 -11.30
N ASN A 405 -9.70 -17.05 -11.15
CA ASN A 405 -10.94 -17.81 -11.22
C ASN A 405 -11.25 -18.33 -9.83
N ASN A 406 -12.49 -18.19 -9.41
CA ASN A 406 -12.92 -18.79 -8.16
C ASN A 406 -14.34 -19.35 -8.22
N LEU A 407 -14.54 -20.42 -7.51
CA LEU A 407 -15.82 -21.10 -7.33
C LEU A 407 -16.19 -21.04 -5.86
N GLN A 408 -17.25 -20.33 -5.54
CA GLN A 408 -17.77 -20.23 -4.18
C GLN A 408 -18.95 -21.18 -4.01
N GLY A 409 -18.89 -22.01 -2.96
CA GLY A 409 -19.99 -22.88 -2.52
C GLY A 409 -20.59 -22.40 -1.20
N ARG A 410 -21.90 -22.37 -1.08
CA ARG A 410 -22.64 -22.14 0.18
C ARG A 410 -23.53 -23.34 0.47
N PHE A 411 -23.26 -24.04 1.57
CA PHE A 411 -24.00 -25.25 1.94
C PHE A 411 -23.95 -25.49 3.45
N GLY A 412 -24.84 -26.36 3.95
CA GLY A 412 -24.86 -26.76 5.35
C GLY A 412 -24.44 -28.21 5.55
N THR A 413 -23.70 -28.48 6.63
CA THR A 413 -23.42 -29.85 7.13
C THR A 413 -23.85 -29.96 8.59
N GLY A 414 -25.05 -30.42 8.81
CA GLY A 414 -25.67 -30.41 10.14
C GLY A 414 -25.82 -28.98 10.68
N PRO A 415 -25.27 -28.63 11.85
CA PRO A 415 -25.36 -27.28 12.41
C PRO A 415 -24.36 -26.28 11.83
N LEU A 416 -23.52 -26.70 10.90
CA LEU A 416 -22.46 -25.88 10.33
C LEU A 416 -22.89 -25.30 8.98
N GLU A 417 -22.66 -23.99 8.78
CA GLU A 417 -22.83 -23.31 7.50
C GLU A 417 -21.45 -23.05 6.90
N HIS A 418 -21.24 -23.49 5.66
CA HIS A 418 -19.98 -23.36 4.94
C HIS A 418 -20.07 -22.30 3.85
N THR A 419 -19.04 -21.46 3.78
CA THR A 419 -18.73 -20.64 2.60
C THR A 419 -17.36 -21.08 2.09
N LEU A 420 -17.37 -22.09 1.23
CA LEU A 420 -16.19 -22.68 0.59
C LEU A 420 -15.79 -21.85 -0.62
N LEU A 421 -14.52 -21.54 -0.76
CA LEU A 421 -13.92 -20.88 -1.91
C LEU A 421 -12.79 -21.77 -2.46
N LEU A 422 -12.90 -22.15 -3.71
CA LEU A 422 -11.84 -22.80 -4.48
C LEU A 422 -11.36 -21.83 -5.55
N GLY A 423 -10.06 -21.63 -5.68
CA GLY A 423 -9.54 -20.66 -6.63
C GLY A 423 -8.27 -21.08 -7.34
N PHE A 424 -8.14 -20.52 -8.52
CA PHE A 424 -7.00 -20.68 -9.41
C PHE A 424 -6.61 -19.31 -9.97
N GLN A 425 -5.36 -18.95 -9.83
CA GLN A 425 -4.81 -17.70 -10.32
C GLN A 425 -3.60 -17.95 -11.22
N TYR A 426 -3.52 -17.27 -12.34
CA TYR A 426 -2.34 -17.17 -13.15
C TYR A 426 -2.02 -15.72 -13.46
N ASN A 427 -0.74 -15.36 -13.37
CA ASN A 427 -0.28 -14.08 -13.88
C ASN A 427 1.06 -14.23 -14.61
N ARG A 428 1.23 -13.37 -15.61
CA ARG A 428 2.48 -13.19 -16.33
C ARG A 428 2.83 -11.71 -16.33
N GLN A 429 4.02 -11.40 -15.86
CA GLN A 429 4.54 -10.03 -15.90
C GLN A 429 5.86 -9.99 -16.65
N THR A 430 6.08 -8.89 -17.36
CA THR A 430 7.35 -8.56 -18.01
C THR A 430 7.70 -7.12 -17.69
N ALA A 431 8.96 -6.85 -17.41
CA ALA A 431 9.47 -5.51 -17.20
C ALA A 431 10.81 -5.34 -17.93
N THR A 432 10.96 -4.21 -18.62
CA THR A 432 12.26 -3.74 -19.08
C THR A 432 12.56 -2.47 -18.30
N ASP A 433 13.66 -2.46 -17.56
CA ASP A 433 14.12 -1.30 -16.80
C ASP A 433 15.51 -0.92 -17.28
N SER A 434 15.67 0.33 -17.67
CA SER A 434 16.93 0.93 -18.06
C SER A 434 17.21 2.17 -17.23
N GLU A 435 18.40 2.23 -16.69
CA GLU A 435 18.86 3.34 -15.85
C GLU A 435 20.27 3.76 -16.26
N TRP A 436 20.46 5.06 -16.40
CA TRP A 436 21.76 5.65 -16.62
C TRP A 436 21.98 6.72 -15.55
N LEU A 437 23.11 6.66 -14.89
CA LEU A 437 23.53 7.64 -13.90
C LEU A 437 24.88 8.23 -14.31
N ALA A 438 24.99 9.55 -14.17
CA ALA A 438 26.22 10.29 -14.36
C ALA A 438 26.36 11.36 -13.28
N ALA A 439 27.58 11.74 -12.95
CA ALA A 439 27.84 12.87 -12.08
C ALA A 439 27.32 14.16 -12.75
N ALA A 440 26.55 14.94 -12.01
CA ALA A 440 26.15 16.29 -12.42
C ALA A 440 27.04 17.32 -11.73
N PRO A 441 27.11 18.56 -12.26
CA PRO A 441 27.85 19.65 -11.60
C PRO A 441 27.37 19.84 -10.14
N THR A 442 28.29 20.08 -9.24
CA THR A 442 27.97 20.46 -7.85
C THR A 442 27.12 21.73 -7.82
N LEU A 443 26.32 21.87 -6.77
CA LEU A 443 25.44 23.03 -6.59
C LEU A 443 25.67 23.62 -5.21
N ASN A 444 25.96 24.92 -5.16
CA ASN A 444 25.92 25.66 -3.90
C ASN A 444 24.44 25.82 -3.48
N ILE A 445 24.07 25.14 -2.40
CA ILE A 445 22.66 25.02 -2.00
C ILE A 445 22.15 26.28 -1.27
N TYR A 446 23.05 27.16 -0.80
CA TYR A 446 22.71 28.45 -0.19
C TYR A 446 22.66 29.61 -1.19
N ASN A 447 23.28 29.43 -2.35
CA ASN A 447 23.24 30.41 -3.48
C ASN A 447 23.23 29.64 -4.81
N PRO A 448 22.07 29.00 -5.16
CA PRO A 448 22.02 28.06 -6.26
C PRO A 448 22.18 28.76 -7.64
N VAL A 449 23.21 28.32 -8.38
CA VAL A 449 23.43 28.68 -9.80
C VAL A 449 23.41 27.35 -10.57
N TYR A 450 22.38 27.15 -11.37
CA TYR A 450 22.19 25.93 -12.13
C TYR A 450 22.99 25.90 -13.41
N THR A 451 24.04 25.08 -13.45
CA THR A 451 24.76 24.76 -14.67
C THR A 451 23.96 23.73 -15.46
N PRO A 452 23.57 24.00 -16.72
CA PRO A 452 22.76 23.09 -17.50
C PRO A 452 23.39 21.70 -17.63
N VAL A 453 22.60 20.68 -17.31
CA VAL A 453 22.92 19.28 -17.56
C VAL A 453 22.35 18.88 -18.90
N THR A 454 23.15 18.22 -19.74
CA THR A 454 22.75 17.75 -21.07
C THR A 454 22.91 16.23 -21.16
N LEU A 455 22.25 15.59 -22.12
CA LEU A 455 22.35 14.15 -22.34
C LEU A 455 23.78 13.66 -22.62
N SER A 456 24.71 14.57 -23.00
CA SER A 456 26.10 14.22 -23.21
C SER A 456 26.84 13.73 -21.95
N VAL A 457 26.36 14.06 -20.74
CA VAL A 457 26.93 13.55 -19.49
C VAL A 457 26.82 12.02 -19.40
N PHE A 458 25.87 11.39 -20.11
CA PHE A 458 25.67 9.95 -20.13
C PHE A 458 26.54 9.22 -21.18
N SER A 459 27.39 9.94 -21.92
CA SER A 459 28.32 9.32 -22.86
C SER A 459 29.60 8.84 -22.15
N PRO A 460 30.17 7.68 -22.50
CA PRO A 460 31.46 7.25 -21.96
C PRO A 460 32.56 8.31 -22.22
N PRO A 461 33.46 8.58 -21.24
CA PRO A 461 33.64 7.89 -19.96
C PRO A 461 32.81 8.44 -18.81
N ASN A 462 31.86 9.35 -19.03
CA ASN A 462 31.15 10.09 -17.98
C ASN A 462 30.02 9.26 -17.34
N THR A 463 29.48 8.24 -18.02
CA THR A 463 28.46 7.35 -17.45
C THR A 463 29.08 6.56 -16.30
N THR A 464 28.63 6.84 -15.08
CA THR A 464 29.15 6.19 -13.88
C THR A 464 28.48 4.84 -13.61
N TYR A 465 27.20 4.72 -13.98
CA TYR A 465 26.38 3.54 -13.73
C TYR A 465 25.35 3.34 -14.86
N ARG A 466 25.19 2.13 -15.30
CA ARG A 466 24.20 1.77 -16.31
C ARG A 466 23.60 0.39 -15.98
N THR A 467 22.28 0.33 -15.90
CA THR A 467 21.57 -0.97 -15.94
C THR A 467 20.69 -1.06 -17.17
N ASN A 468 20.46 -2.27 -17.61
CA ASN A 468 19.44 -2.58 -18.60
C ASN A 468 18.98 -4.01 -18.33
N THR A 469 17.85 -4.15 -17.68
CA THR A 469 17.34 -5.45 -17.27
C THR A 469 16.04 -5.78 -17.98
N TYR A 470 15.84 -7.05 -18.28
CA TYR A 470 14.57 -7.60 -18.71
C TYR A 470 14.15 -8.72 -17.77
N THR A 471 13.04 -8.49 -17.07
CA THR A 471 12.48 -9.44 -16.10
C THR A 471 11.21 -10.07 -16.63
N THR A 472 11.09 -11.37 -16.48
CA THR A 472 9.86 -12.13 -16.71
C THR A 472 9.51 -12.90 -15.46
N MET A 473 8.25 -12.82 -15.02
CA MET A 473 7.73 -13.62 -13.92
C MET A 473 6.39 -14.24 -14.31
N ASN A 474 6.29 -15.55 -14.13
CA ASN A 474 5.04 -16.29 -14.27
C ASN A 474 4.69 -16.86 -12.90
N THR A 475 3.48 -16.67 -12.47
CA THR A 475 2.97 -17.22 -11.20
C THR A 475 1.70 -18.00 -11.45
N PHE A 476 1.65 -19.20 -10.93
CA PHE A 476 0.47 -20.05 -10.86
C PHE A 476 0.16 -20.30 -9.40
N GLY A 477 -1.09 -20.12 -8.98
CA GLY A 477 -1.51 -20.31 -7.59
C GLY A 477 -2.83 -21.07 -7.50
N LEU A 478 -2.87 -22.09 -6.67
CA LEU A 478 -4.09 -22.79 -6.28
C LEU A 478 -4.40 -22.45 -4.83
N TYR A 479 -5.65 -22.10 -4.53
CA TYR A 479 -6.05 -21.77 -3.18
C TYR A 479 -7.42 -22.34 -2.82
N VAL A 480 -7.56 -22.64 -1.53
CA VAL A 480 -8.81 -23.08 -0.92
C VAL A 480 -9.02 -22.31 0.36
N GLN A 481 -10.26 -21.93 0.64
CA GLN A 481 -10.67 -21.34 1.89
C GLN A 481 -12.05 -21.83 2.26
N ASP A 482 -12.27 -22.13 3.55
CA ASP A 482 -13.60 -22.36 4.08
C ASP A 482 -13.87 -21.44 5.28
N GLN A 483 -15.02 -20.79 5.26
CA GLN A 483 -15.57 -20.04 6.38
C GLN A 483 -16.71 -20.88 6.97
N VAL A 484 -16.41 -21.55 8.09
CA VAL A 484 -17.34 -22.42 8.79
C VAL A 484 -18.02 -21.64 9.89
N LYS A 485 -19.32 -21.42 9.75
CA LYS A 485 -20.13 -20.72 10.74
C LYS A 485 -20.91 -21.70 11.59
N TRP A 486 -20.81 -21.54 12.91
CA TRP A 486 -21.57 -22.27 13.89
C TRP A 486 -22.13 -21.31 14.93
N ASN A 487 -23.44 -21.11 14.90
CA ASN A 487 -24.10 -20.10 15.73
C ASN A 487 -23.43 -18.73 15.59
N ARG A 488 -22.75 -18.25 16.64
CA ARG A 488 -22.05 -16.96 16.70
C ARG A 488 -20.56 -17.04 16.36
N TRP A 489 -20.04 -18.25 16.09
CA TRP A 489 -18.63 -18.47 15.77
C TRP A 489 -18.43 -18.58 14.26
N THR A 490 -17.39 -17.98 13.75
CA THR A 490 -16.93 -18.17 12.38
C THR A 490 -15.46 -18.56 12.41
N LEU A 491 -15.17 -19.79 11.97
CA LEU A 491 -13.82 -20.30 11.76
C LEU A 491 -13.46 -20.13 10.28
N THR A 492 -12.39 -19.42 10.00
CA THR A 492 -11.83 -19.25 8.65
C THR A 492 -10.55 -20.06 8.53
N LEU A 493 -10.51 -21.01 7.60
CA LEU A 493 -9.35 -21.82 7.27
C LEU A 493 -8.99 -21.56 5.81
N GLY A 494 -7.71 -21.39 5.51
CA GLY A 494 -7.25 -21.20 4.14
C GLY A 494 -5.86 -21.73 3.90
N GLY A 495 -5.62 -22.24 2.69
CA GLY A 495 -4.34 -22.72 2.22
C GLY A 495 -4.14 -22.35 0.75
N ARG A 496 -2.89 -22.07 0.37
CA ARG A 496 -2.51 -21.76 -1.00
C ARG A 496 -1.12 -22.29 -1.30
N GLU A 497 -0.97 -22.84 -2.49
CA GLU A 497 0.30 -23.22 -3.08
C GLU A 497 0.57 -22.34 -4.29
N ASP A 498 1.75 -21.72 -4.35
CA ASP A 498 2.21 -20.89 -5.47
C ASP A 498 3.45 -21.51 -6.12
N TRP A 499 3.46 -21.55 -7.45
CA TRP A 499 4.62 -21.85 -8.30
C TRP A 499 5.00 -20.58 -9.05
N VAL A 500 6.20 -20.08 -8.78
CA VAL A 500 6.73 -18.85 -9.36
C VAL A 500 7.96 -19.16 -10.15
N ASN A 501 7.91 -18.90 -11.46
CA ASN A 501 9.05 -18.95 -12.34
C ASN A 501 9.50 -17.53 -12.68
N GLN A 502 10.74 -17.18 -12.33
CA GLN A 502 11.32 -15.86 -12.57
C GLN A 502 12.58 -15.99 -13.43
N ARG A 503 12.75 -15.01 -14.32
CA ARG A 503 13.96 -14.83 -15.10
C ARG A 503 14.29 -13.35 -15.15
N LEU A 504 15.55 -13.02 -14.90
CA LEU A 504 16.13 -11.71 -15.08
C LEU A 504 17.31 -11.84 -16.05
N ASP A 505 17.25 -11.08 -17.14
CA ASP A 505 18.33 -10.89 -18.09
C ASP A 505 18.93 -9.50 -17.85
N ASP A 506 20.11 -9.44 -17.26
CA ASP A 506 20.89 -8.19 -17.18
C ASP A 506 21.66 -8.02 -18.49
N ARG A 507 21.14 -7.17 -19.33
CA ARG A 507 21.68 -6.88 -20.66
C ARG A 507 22.91 -5.97 -20.63
N ALA A 508 23.08 -5.20 -19.55
CA ALA A 508 24.25 -4.35 -19.34
C ALA A 508 25.45 -5.19 -18.86
N GLY A 509 25.22 -6.07 -17.89
CA GLY A 509 26.22 -7.00 -17.35
C GLY A 509 26.34 -8.30 -18.14
N SER A 510 25.48 -8.54 -19.14
CA SER A 510 25.43 -9.79 -19.95
C SER A 510 25.27 -11.04 -19.08
N THR A 511 24.52 -10.95 -17.99
CA THR A 511 24.25 -12.03 -17.05
C THR A 511 22.77 -12.42 -17.04
N GLN A 512 22.49 -13.64 -16.63
CA GLN A 512 21.15 -14.17 -16.54
C GLN A 512 20.96 -14.89 -15.22
N SER A 513 19.85 -14.57 -14.53
CA SER A 513 19.40 -15.24 -13.31
C SER A 513 18.04 -15.88 -13.53
N LYS A 514 17.84 -17.08 -12.99
CA LYS A 514 16.54 -17.79 -13.00
C LYS A 514 16.25 -18.27 -11.59
N ALA A 515 14.99 -18.22 -11.19
CA ALA A 515 14.53 -18.78 -9.94
C ALA A 515 13.18 -19.47 -10.14
N ASP A 516 13.10 -20.73 -9.72
CA ASP A 516 11.87 -21.51 -9.62
C ASP A 516 11.55 -21.68 -8.13
N ILE A 517 10.43 -21.12 -7.70
CA ILE A 517 10.04 -21.03 -6.29
C ILE A 517 8.69 -21.71 -6.11
N THR A 518 8.62 -22.62 -5.15
CA THR A 518 7.35 -23.16 -4.68
C THR A 518 7.13 -22.72 -3.23
N ALA A 519 5.93 -22.21 -2.93
CA ALA A 519 5.65 -21.69 -1.62
C ALA A 519 4.22 -21.99 -1.17
N PHE A 520 4.11 -22.71 -0.04
CA PHE A 520 2.85 -22.88 0.66
C PHE A 520 2.64 -21.73 1.66
N THR A 521 1.40 -21.19 1.67
CA THR A 521 0.93 -20.22 2.66
C THR A 521 -0.42 -20.61 3.21
N GLY A 522 -0.68 -20.25 4.47
CA GLY A 522 -1.91 -20.62 5.14
C GLY A 522 -2.40 -19.55 6.10
N ARG A 523 -3.69 -19.63 6.44
CA ARG A 523 -4.28 -18.85 7.52
C ARG A 523 -5.29 -19.67 8.29
N VAL A 524 -5.40 -19.36 9.58
CA VAL A 524 -6.48 -19.78 10.46
C VAL A 524 -6.94 -18.59 11.27
N GLY A 525 -8.25 -18.42 11.39
CA GLY A 525 -8.80 -17.34 12.17
C GLY A 525 -10.15 -17.70 12.75
N LEU A 526 -10.41 -17.24 13.97
CA LEU A 526 -11.65 -17.46 14.68
C LEU A 526 -12.25 -16.11 15.06
N THR A 527 -13.51 -15.90 14.75
CA THR A 527 -14.29 -14.72 15.09
C THR A 527 -15.53 -15.13 15.88
N TYR A 528 -15.87 -14.36 16.89
CA TYR A 528 -17.12 -14.53 17.65
C TYR A 528 -18.00 -13.30 17.47
N GLN A 529 -19.26 -13.49 17.11
CA GLN A 529 -20.27 -12.43 17.03
C GLN A 529 -21.01 -12.31 18.35
N GLY A 530 -20.53 -11.41 19.20
CA GLY A 530 -21.11 -11.13 20.51
C GLY A 530 -22.35 -10.25 20.42
N ASP A 531 -22.99 -10.07 21.58
CA ASP A 531 -24.12 -9.17 21.72
C ASP A 531 -23.69 -7.71 21.50
N TYR A 532 -24.63 -6.85 21.14
CA TYR A 532 -24.43 -5.42 20.94
C TYR A 532 -23.41 -5.05 19.84
N GLY A 533 -23.13 -5.99 18.90
CA GLY A 533 -22.23 -5.78 17.76
C GLY A 533 -20.73 -5.88 18.09
N LEU A 534 -20.38 -6.50 19.21
CA LEU A 534 -18.99 -6.81 19.56
C LEU A 534 -18.52 -8.06 18.82
N SER A 535 -17.33 -8.00 18.23
CA SER A 535 -16.75 -9.11 17.45
C SER A 535 -15.25 -9.27 17.76
N PRO A 536 -14.90 -9.99 18.84
CA PRO A 536 -13.52 -10.39 19.09
C PRO A 536 -13.06 -11.43 18.08
N TYR A 537 -11.77 -11.40 17.73
CA TYR A 537 -11.15 -12.39 16.84
C TYR A 537 -9.70 -12.65 17.20
N ILE A 538 -9.21 -13.79 16.75
CA ILE A 538 -7.80 -14.16 16.76
C ILE A 538 -7.44 -14.81 15.43
N SER A 539 -6.22 -14.58 14.92
CA SER A 539 -5.75 -15.20 13.68
C SER A 539 -4.26 -15.46 13.65
N TYR A 540 -3.89 -16.44 12.84
CA TYR A 540 -2.53 -16.72 12.39
C TYR A 540 -2.51 -16.76 10.87
N ALA A 541 -1.54 -16.09 10.25
CA ALA A 541 -1.38 -16.05 8.80
C ALA A 541 0.08 -16.01 8.40
N THR A 542 0.38 -16.54 7.21
CA THR A 542 1.73 -16.56 6.62
C THR A 542 1.78 -15.87 5.27
N SER A 543 2.96 -15.37 4.87
CA SER A 543 3.23 -14.81 3.55
C SER A 543 4.60 -15.23 3.04
N PHE A 544 4.80 -15.04 1.74
CA PHE A 544 6.10 -15.13 1.10
C PHE A 544 6.25 -14.02 0.05
N ASN A 545 7.50 -13.60 -0.19
CA ASN A 545 7.80 -12.65 -1.26
C ASN A 545 9.06 -13.12 -2.00
N PRO A 546 8.98 -13.45 -3.31
CA PRO A 546 10.11 -13.85 -4.11
C PRO A 546 11.15 -12.73 -4.25
N LEU A 547 12.42 -13.11 -4.34
CA LEU A 547 13.54 -12.21 -4.60
C LEU A 547 14.23 -12.63 -5.88
N ILE A 548 14.59 -11.68 -6.73
CA ILE A 548 15.33 -11.93 -7.98
C ILE A 548 16.37 -10.83 -8.20
N GLY A 549 17.45 -11.17 -8.90
CA GLY A 549 18.51 -10.21 -9.24
C GLY A 549 19.37 -9.79 -8.07
N VAL A 550 19.42 -10.59 -7.01
CA VAL A 550 20.26 -10.34 -5.83
C VAL A 550 21.48 -11.21 -5.90
N ASN A 551 22.67 -10.61 -5.76
CA ASN A 551 23.93 -11.32 -5.64
C ASN A 551 24.13 -11.76 -4.19
N LEU A 552 24.08 -13.07 -3.94
CA LEU A 552 24.38 -13.62 -2.63
C LEU A 552 25.89 -13.84 -2.46
N TYR A 553 26.41 -13.49 -1.27
CA TYR A 553 27.76 -13.87 -0.88
C TYR A 553 27.88 -15.40 -0.84
N GLY A 554 28.91 -15.92 -1.50
CA GLY A 554 29.05 -17.37 -1.70
C GLY A 554 28.24 -17.93 -2.87
N GLY A 555 27.50 -17.11 -3.60
CA GLY A 555 26.69 -17.50 -4.75
C GLY A 555 25.37 -18.15 -4.38
N GLY A 556 24.63 -18.61 -5.39
CA GLY A 556 23.34 -19.27 -5.23
C GLY A 556 22.14 -18.35 -5.48
N LEU A 557 20.94 -18.93 -5.40
CA LEU A 557 19.67 -18.20 -5.60
C LEU A 557 19.08 -17.77 -4.25
N PRO A 558 18.56 -16.54 -4.15
CA PRO A 558 17.91 -16.09 -2.93
C PRO A 558 16.63 -16.89 -2.68
N GLN A 559 16.44 -17.28 -1.43
CA GLN A 559 15.16 -17.83 -0.96
C GLN A 559 14.13 -16.72 -0.84
N PRO A 560 12.82 -17.00 -1.02
CA PRO A 560 11.81 -16.00 -0.75
C PRO A 560 11.86 -15.55 0.71
N THR A 561 11.62 -14.27 0.97
CA THR A 561 11.32 -13.84 2.34
C THR A 561 10.02 -14.49 2.80
N ARG A 562 9.94 -14.82 4.09
CA ARG A 562 8.74 -15.44 4.68
C ARG A 562 8.26 -14.63 5.86
N GLY A 563 6.97 -14.30 5.85
CA GLY A 563 6.30 -13.61 6.94
C GLY A 563 5.34 -14.52 7.69
N LYS A 564 5.25 -14.36 9.01
CA LYS A 564 4.24 -14.98 9.87
C LYS A 564 3.72 -13.98 10.88
N GLN A 565 2.41 -14.01 11.12
CA GLN A 565 1.74 -13.10 12.04
C GLN A 565 0.81 -13.85 12.97
N ILE A 566 0.79 -13.39 14.23
CA ILE A 566 -0.30 -13.65 15.18
C ILE A 566 -0.96 -12.31 15.46
N GLU A 567 -2.29 -12.29 15.40
CA GLU A 567 -3.10 -11.08 15.65
C GLU A 567 -4.31 -11.44 16.50
N ALA A 568 -4.63 -10.59 17.48
CA ALA A 568 -5.90 -10.63 18.20
C ALA A 568 -6.53 -9.23 18.17
N GLY A 569 -7.83 -9.16 18.00
CA GLY A 569 -8.53 -7.89 17.92
C GLY A 569 -9.99 -7.95 18.37
N LEU A 570 -10.54 -6.76 18.48
CA LEU A 570 -11.95 -6.54 18.84
C LEU A 570 -12.53 -5.51 17.88
N ARG A 571 -13.65 -5.82 17.27
CA ARG A 571 -14.49 -4.85 16.55
C ARG A 571 -15.75 -4.58 17.33
N TRP A 572 -16.19 -3.34 17.20
CA TRP A 572 -17.48 -2.95 17.75
C TRP A 572 -18.24 -2.11 16.74
N GLN A 573 -19.36 -2.65 16.28
CA GLN A 573 -20.30 -1.99 15.39
C GLN A 573 -21.68 -1.97 16.08
N PRO A 574 -22.01 -0.92 16.86
CA PRO A 574 -23.25 -0.88 17.59
C PRO A 574 -24.46 -1.01 16.66
N PRO A 575 -25.46 -1.84 17.02
CA PRO A 575 -26.68 -2.00 16.23
C PRO A 575 -27.37 -0.67 15.96
N GLY A 576 -27.81 -0.46 14.72
CA GLY A 576 -28.50 0.77 14.31
C GLY A 576 -27.61 2.03 14.22
N LYS A 577 -26.29 1.90 14.44
CA LYS A 577 -25.35 3.01 14.30
C LYS A 577 -24.45 2.84 13.08
N ASN A 578 -24.15 3.96 12.42
CA ASN A 578 -23.15 4.00 11.36
C ASN A 578 -21.79 4.39 11.99
N LEU A 579 -21.28 3.49 12.82
CA LEU A 579 -20.05 3.67 13.59
C LEU A 579 -19.34 2.31 13.68
N MET A 580 -18.04 2.30 13.47
CA MET A 580 -17.17 1.13 13.65
C MET A 580 -15.93 1.53 14.45
N LEU A 581 -15.65 0.76 15.50
CA LEU A 581 -14.41 0.84 16.27
C LEU A 581 -13.64 -0.47 16.12
N ASN A 582 -12.32 -0.35 15.98
CA ASN A 582 -11.42 -1.49 15.92
C ASN A 582 -10.27 -1.29 16.90
N ALA A 583 -9.90 -2.36 17.58
CA ALA A 583 -8.68 -2.47 18.38
C ALA A 583 -7.98 -3.77 18.01
N ALA A 584 -6.68 -3.73 17.79
CA ALA A 584 -5.90 -4.93 17.45
C ALA A 584 -4.51 -4.87 18.10
N ILE A 585 -4.00 -6.03 18.47
CA ILE A 585 -2.61 -6.27 18.84
C ILE A 585 -2.04 -7.29 17.88
N TYR A 586 -0.80 -7.11 17.45
CA TYR A 586 -0.19 -8.00 16.48
C TYR A 586 1.32 -8.18 16.74
N GLN A 587 1.84 -9.29 16.24
CA GLN A 587 3.27 -9.51 16.05
C GLN A 587 3.51 -10.17 14.70
N ILE A 588 4.39 -9.57 13.90
CA ILE A 588 4.88 -10.09 12.61
C ILE A 588 6.36 -10.39 12.75
N ASN A 589 6.79 -11.56 12.28
CA ASN A 589 8.18 -11.90 12.08
C ASN A 589 8.40 -12.18 10.59
N GLN A 590 9.36 -11.49 9.96
CA GLN A 590 9.79 -11.73 8.58
C GLN A 590 11.22 -12.28 8.61
N THR A 591 11.42 -13.45 8.02
CA THR A 591 12.71 -14.15 7.91
C THR A 591 13.23 -14.15 6.48
N ASN A 592 14.48 -14.60 6.28
CA ASN A 592 15.18 -14.55 5.01
C ASN A 592 15.32 -13.13 4.45
N VAL A 593 15.42 -12.15 5.33
CA VAL A 593 15.65 -10.76 4.94
C VAL A 593 17.11 -10.61 4.50
N LEU A 594 17.31 -9.91 3.39
CA LEU A 594 18.65 -9.59 2.90
C LEU A 594 19.30 -8.55 3.79
N THR A 595 20.57 -8.77 4.10
CA THR A 595 21.44 -7.81 4.78
C THR A 595 22.75 -7.74 4.01
N SER A 596 23.35 -6.55 3.91
CA SER A 596 24.61 -6.38 3.19
C SER A 596 25.71 -7.28 3.76
N THR A 597 26.54 -7.83 2.89
CA THR A 597 27.72 -8.58 3.30
C THR A 597 28.70 -7.62 3.96
N PRO A 598 29.27 -7.97 5.13
CA PRO A 598 30.30 -7.15 5.77
C PRO A 598 31.50 -6.89 4.83
N LEU A 599 32.02 -5.67 4.83
CA LEU A 599 33.11 -5.27 3.90
C LEU A 599 34.41 -6.06 4.05
N ASN A 600 34.65 -6.69 5.19
CA ASN A 600 35.78 -7.60 5.39
C ASN A 600 35.61 -8.94 4.63
N LEU A 601 34.39 -9.31 4.26
CA LEU A 601 34.07 -10.50 3.47
C LEU A 601 33.84 -10.14 2.00
N ASP A 602 33.20 -9.00 1.73
CA ASP A 602 32.98 -8.45 0.38
C ASP A 602 33.40 -6.97 0.34
N PRO A 603 34.68 -6.68 0.06
CA PRO A 603 35.17 -5.29 -0.02
C PRO A 603 34.49 -4.45 -1.10
N SER A 604 33.82 -5.08 -2.09
CA SER A 604 33.07 -4.38 -3.12
C SER A 604 31.71 -3.87 -2.62
N GLY A 605 31.18 -4.44 -1.53
CA GLY A 605 29.86 -4.12 -0.99
C GLY A 605 28.69 -4.50 -1.93
N THR A 606 28.91 -5.38 -2.90
CA THR A 606 27.94 -5.71 -3.95
C THR A 606 27.08 -6.93 -3.64
N THR A 607 27.45 -7.70 -2.60
CA THR A 607 26.72 -8.92 -2.22
C THR A 607 25.89 -8.75 -0.97
N SER A 608 24.91 -9.63 -0.80
CA SER A 608 24.05 -9.70 0.38
C SER A 608 24.08 -11.10 1.00
N ILE A 609 23.82 -11.19 2.28
CA ILE A 609 23.59 -12.45 3.00
C ILE A 609 22.14 -12.51 3.47
N GLN A 610 21.50 -13.69 3.33
CA GLN A 610 20.08 -13.88 3.59
C GLN A 610 19.83 -14.53 4.96
N THR A 611 20.24 -13.89 6.02
CA THR A 611 20.08 -14.40 7.39
C THR A 611 19.25 -13.48 8.30
N GLY A 612 18.81 -12.33 7.77
CA GLY A 612 18.11 -11.31 8.53
C GLY A 612 16.72 -11.75 8.99
N GLU A 613 16.33 -11.25 10.15
CA GLU A 613 14.97 -11.33 10.68
C GLU A 613 14.50 -9.96 11.15
N VAL A 614 13.34 -9.54 10.67
CA VAL A 614 12.64 -8.31 11.09
C VAL A 614 11.43 -8.68 11.92
N ARG A 615 11.26 -8.02 13.06
CA ARG A 615 10.07 -8.14 13.89
C ARG A 615 9.34 -6.81 13.94
N SER A 616 8.02 -6.86 13.70
CA SER A 616 7.08 -5.75 13.91
C SER A 616 6.00 -6.19 14.88
N ARG A 617 5.77 -5.40 15.93
CA ARG A 617 4.70 -5.62 16.89
C ARG A 617 4.06 -4.31 17.28
N GLY A 618 2.78 -4.32 17.58
CA GLY A 618 2.10 -3.08 17.90
C GLY A 618 0.67 -3.22 18.36
N ILE A 619 0.09 -2.07 18.64
CA ILE A 619 -1.31 -1.87 19.00
C ILE A 619 -1.88 -0.86 18.01
N GLU A 620 -3.05 -1.17 17.45
CA GLU A 620 -3.78 -0.30 16.53
C GLU A 620 -5.18 -0.06 17.04
N LEU A 621 -5.60 1.20 17.06
CA LEU A 621 -6.96 1.62 17.40
C LEU A 621 -7.52 2.46 16.27
N SER A 622 -8.78 2.27 15.92
CA SER A 622 -9.48 3.14 14.98
C SER A 622 -10.96 3.28 15.33
N ALA A 623 -11.50 4.44 14.99
CA ALA A 623 -12.93 4.74 15.06
C ALA A 623 -13.34 5.48 13.80
N THR A 624 -14.38 5.02 13.12
CA THR A 624 -14.89 5.64 11.89
C THR A 624 -16.41 5.61 11.91
N GLY A 625 -17.06 6.75 11.61
CA GLY A 625 -18.51 6.78 11.47
C GLY A 625 -19.18 8.04 11.99
N LYS A 626 -20.48 7.96 12.16
CA LYS A 626 -21.31 9.05 12.70
C LYS A 626 -21.54 8.85 14.18
N LEU A 627 -21.01 9.76 15.00
CA LEU A 627 -21.29 9.82 16.44
C LEU A 627 -22.70 10.35 16.72
N THR A 628 -23.11 11.36 15.97
CA THR A 628 -24.45 11.92 15.99
C THR A 628 -24.96 12.05 14.55
N ARG A 629 -26.20 12.50 14.37
CA ARG A 629 -26.73 12.81 13.04
C ARG A 629 -25.87 13.82 12.28
N ASN A 630 -25.27 14.77 13.00
CA ASN A 630 -24.50 15.88 12.42
C ASN A 630 -23.00 15.68 12.47
N LEU A 631 -22.48 14.86 13.41
CA LEU A 631 -21.04 14.71 13.66
C LEU A 631 -20.51 13.40 13.10
N SER A 632 -19.64 13.50 12.12
CA SER A 632 -18.83 12.42 11.54
C SER A 632 -17.43 12.43 12.14
N LEU A 633 -16.82 11.24 12.32
CA LEU A 633 -15.51 11.06 12.93
C LEU A 633 -14.69 10.03 12.17
N ILE A 634 -13.40 10.32 11.98
CA ILE A 634 -12.35 9.35 11.61
C ILE A 634 -11.23 9.57 12.63
N ALA A 635 -10.88 8.55 13.40
CA ALA A 635 -9.80 8.62 14.37
C ALA A 635 -8.93 7.39 14.32
N SER A 636 -7.64 7.56 14.53
CA SER A 636 -6.69 6.46 14.62
C SER A 636 -5.57 6.72 15.61
N TYR A 637 -5.08 5.64 16.22
CA TYR A 637 -3.86 5.63 17.01
C TYR A 637 -3.11 4.32 16.79
N VAL A 638 -1.78 4.42 16.68
CA VAL A 638 -0.88 3.28 16.57
C VAL A 638 0.32 3.48 17.47
N TYR A 639 0.67 2.43 18.18
CA TYR A 639 1.99 2.21 18.73
C TYR A 639 2.61 0.99 18.05
N GLN A 640 3.82 1.13 17.49
CA GLN A 640 4.53 0.05 16.82
C GLN A 640 6.02 0.04 17.17
N ASP A 641 6.60 -1.16 17.26
CA ASP A 641 8.04 -1.41 17.44
C ASP A 641 8.52 -2.31 16.28
N VAL A 642 9.25 -1.72 15.34
CA VAL A 642 9.76 -2.39 14.13
C VAL A 642 11.28 -2.37 14.17
N LYS A 643 11.90 -3.54 14.15
CA LYS A 643 13.35 -3.66 14.27
C LYS A 643 13.93 -4.94 13.70
N ASN A 644 15.19 -4.88 13.35
CA ASN A 644 15.99 -6.05 13.06
C ASN A 644 16.23 -6.83 14.37
N VAL A 645 15.80 -8.09 14.44
CA VAL A 645 16.07 -8.96 15.59
C VAL A 645 17.22 -9.91 15.31
N LYS A 646 17.57 -10.07 14.04
CA LYS A 646 18.74 -10.79 13.59
C LYS A 646 19.29 -10.09 12.34
N ALA A 647 20.57 -9.74 12.35
CA ALA A 647 21.33 -9.24 11.22
C ALA A 647 22.67 -10.00 11.16
N ASN A 648 23.38 -9.94 10.02
CA ASN A 648 24.72 -10.54 9.88
C ASN A 648 25.72 -9.87 10.81
N ASP A 649 25.64 -8.53 10.88
CA ASP A 649 26.34 -7.76 11.88
C ASP A 649 25.48 -7.72 13.14
N ALA A 650 25.96 -8.40 14.19
CA ALA A 650 25.25 -8.47 15.48
C ALA A 650 25.07 -7.09 16.13
N SER A 651 25.89 -6.10 15.78
CA SER A 651 25.75 -4.72 16.27
C SER A 651 24.45 -4.06 15.77
N LEU A 652 23.92 -4.50 14.63
CA LEU A 652 22.65 -4.02 14.06
C LEU A 652 21.42 -4.70 14.66
N ASN A 653 21.59 -5.71 15.53
CA ASN A 653 20.47 -6.33 16.21
C ASN A 653 19.77 -5.33 17.13
N ASN A 654 18.44 -5.35 17.12
CA ASN A 654 17.56 -4.41 17.82
C ASN A 654 17.55 -2.97 17.28
N TRP A 655 18.23 -2.69 16.18
CA TRP A 655 18.20 -1.41 15.50
C TRP A 655 16.97 -1.28 14.58
N PRO A 656 16.60 -0.05 14.23
CA PRO A 656 15.54 0.19 13.24
C PRO A 656 15.84 -0.53 11.93
N VAL A 657 14.79 -0.84 11.17
CA VAL A 657 14.91 -1.27 9.77
C VAL A 657 15.39 -0.12 8.88
N ASP A 658 15.90 -0.42 7.70
CA ASP A 658 16.50 0.54 6.76
C ASP A 658 15.59 1.76 6.43
N ILE A 659 14.29 1.60 6.50
CA ILE A 659 13.34 2.71 6.41
C ILE A 659 12.72 2.92 7.79
N PRO A 660 13.23 3.90 8.55
CA PRO A 660 12.79 4.14 9.92
C PRO A 660 11.30 4.49 9.97
N ARG A 661 10.64 3.96 10.99
CA ARG A 661 9.20 4.15 11.17
C ARG A 661 8.93 4.84 12.50
N PRO A 662 8.00 5.82 12.54
CA PRO A 662 7.59 6.40 13.80
C PRO A 662 6.96 5.34 14.70
N ARG A 663 7.29 5.39 15.99
CA ARG A 663 6.71 4.45 16.97
C ARG A 663 5.27 4.76 17.31
N GLN A 664 4.89 6.04 17.29
CA GLN A 664 3.55 6.48 17.60
C GLN A 664 3.01 7.37 16.49
N MET A 665 1.79 7.10 16.09
CA MET A 665 1.04 7.92 15.16
C MET A 665 -0.39 8.06 15.66
N ALA A 666 -0.93 9.26 15.55
CA ALA A 666 -2.31 9.55 15.90
C ALA A 666 -2.93 10.47 14.86
N SER A 667 -4.17 10.22 14.52
CA SER A 667 -4.93 11.12 13.66
C SER A 667 -6.39 11.22 14.09
N LEU A 668 -6.97 12.39 13.86
CA LEU A 668 -8.37 12.67 14.12
C LEU A 668 -8.87 13.61 13.02
N TRP A 669 -9.97 13.28 12.41
CA TRP A 669 -10.80 14.18 11.61
C TRP A 669 -12.21 14.18 12.16
N ALA A 670 -12.78 15.35 12.38
CA ALA A 670 -14.16 15.53 12.77
C ALA A 670 -14.84 16.47 11.78
N ASP A 671 -16.04 16.14 11.36
CA ASP A 671 -16.84 16.92 10.43
C ASP A 671 -18.26 17.10 11.00
N TRP A 672 -18.67 18.35 11.10
CA TRP A 672 -20.01 18.73 11.54
C TRP A 672 -20.81 19.28 10.38
N THR A 673 -21.88 18.58 10.00
CA THR A 673 -22.80 19.02 8.93
C THR A 673 -24.18 19.33 9.47
N TRP A 674 -24.72 20.52 9.15
CA TRP A 674 -26.07 20.91 9.53
C TRP A 674 -27.09 20.28 8.59
N HIS A 675 -27.99 19.45 9.11
CA HIS A 675 -29.05 18.79 8.36
C HIS A 675 -30.42 19.45 8.54
N THR A 676 -30.51 20.47 9.39
CA THR A 676 -31.75 21.21 9.69
C THR A 676 -31.45 22.70 10.01
N GLY A 677 -32.46 23.57 9.82
CA GLY A 677 -32.34 25.00 10.09
C GLY A 677 -31.71 25.80 8.93
N PRO A 678 -31.36 27.06 9.17
CA PRO A 678 -30.93 27.99 8.11
C PRO A 678 -29.55 27.62 7.50
N LEU A 679 -28.76 26.81 8.18
CA LEU A 679 -27.44 26.33 7.71
C LEU A 679 -27.50 24.93 7.10
N THR A 680 -28.71 24.44 6.77
CA THR A 680 -28.84 23.10 6.16
C THR A 680 -27.96 22.97 4.93
N GLY A 681 -27.13 21.89 4.90
CA GLY A 681 -26.17 21.61 3.84
C GLY A 681 -24.79 22.21 4.08
N PHE A 682 -24.63 23.14 5.04
CA PHE A 682 -23.33 23.66 5.41
C PHE A 682 -22.59 22.68 6.34
N GLY A 683 -21.28 22.55 6.17
CA GLY A 683 -20.45 21.70 7.00
C GLY A 683 -19.05 22.28 7.25
N LEU A 684 -18.52 21.94 8.43
CA LEU A 684 -17.19 22.31 8.89
C LEU A 684 -16.45 21.08 9.33
N GLY A 685 -15.28 20.82 8.74
CA GLY A 685 -14.37 19.74 9.10
C GLY A 685 -13.06 20.25 9.66
N GLY A 686 -12.47 19.49 10.57
CA GLY A 686 -11.14 19.75 11.09
C GLY A 686 -10.38 18.47 11.39
N GLY A 687 -9.07 18.48 11.11
CA GLY A 687 -8.21 17.33 11.28
C GLY A 687 -6.91 17.66 12.01
N VAL A 688 -6.39 16.70 12.77
CA VAL A 688 -5.06 16.74 13.37
C VAL A 688 -4.35 15.42 13.11
N ARG A 689 -3.06 15.48 12.76
CA ARG A 689 -2.21 14.33 12.52
C ARG A 689 -0.90 14.50 13.27
N TYR A 690 -0.57 13.53 14.11
CA TYR A 690 0.66 13.49 14.89
C TYR A 690 1.50 12.29 14.46
N GLN A 691 2.80 12.51 14.38
CA GLN A 691 3.81 11.49 14.17
C GLN A 691 4.97 11.70 15.14
N SER A 692 5.36 10.66 15.87
CA SER A 692 6.50 10.73 16.79
C SER A 692 7.81 10.84 16.04
N ALA A 693 8.87 11.21 16.75
CA ALA A 693 10.21 11.12 16.22
C ALA A 693 10.52 9.70 15.71
N ALA A 694 11.34 9.62 14.67
CA ALA A 694 11.78 8.38 14.04
C ALA A 694 13.28 8.45 13.75
N ALA A 695 13.93 7.28 13.64
CA ALA A 695 15.29 7.25 13.13
C ALA A 695 15.32 7.79 11.70
N GLY A 696 16.37 8.48 11.32
CA GLY A 696 16.58 9.05 9.98
C GLY A 696 17.67 8.31 9.19
N ALA A 697 18.29 7.30 9.81
CA ALA A 697 19.28 6.44 9.21
C ALA A 697 19.20 5.05 9.85
N ALA A 698 19.60 4.01 9.10
CA ALA A 698 19.54 2.62 9.55
C ALA A 698 20.47 2.35 10.75
N ASP A 699 21.56 3.08 10.85
CA ASP A 699 22.54 3.03 11.96
C ASP A 699 22.12 3.85 13.20
N ASN A 700 20.88 4.35 13.22
CA ASN A 700 20.31 5.18 14.28
C ASN A 700 21.13 6.46 14.61
N SER A 701 22.05 6.86 13.73
CA SER A 701 22.89 8.06 13.89
C SER A 701 22.11 9.37 13.71
N LEU A 702 20.93 9.30 13.14
CA LEU A 702 20.10 10.45 12.78
C LEU A 702 18.69 10.28 13.33
N THR A 703 18.12 11.35 13.89
CA THR A 703 16.72 11.39 14.34
C THR A 703 15.94 12.47 13.62
N VAL A 704 14.86 12.09 12.99
CA VAL A 704 13.84 13.01 12.44
C VAL A 704 12.88 13.37 13.56
N SER A 705 12.68 14.66 13.80
CA SER A 705 11.84 15.17 14.89
C SER A 705 10.35 14.85 14.68
N SER A 706 9.61 14.76 15.77
CA SER A 706 8.14 14.64 15.74
C SER A 706 7.46 15.86 15.15
N TYR A 707 6.30 15.65 14.55
CA TYR A 707 5.49 16.75 14.06
C TYR A 707 3.99 16.52 14.24
N THR A 708 3.27 17.65 14.27
CA THR A 708 1.80 17.70 14.29
C THR A 708 1.34 18.60 13.16
N LEU A 709 0.41 18.15 12.35
CA LEU A 709 -0.18 18.90 11.24
C LEU A 709 -1.68 19.06 11.47
N PHE A 710 -2.21 20.18 11.02
CA PHE A 710 -3.63 20.50 11.12
C PHE A 710 -4.21 20.66 9.72
N ASP A 711 -5.39 20.07 9.52
CA ASP A 711 -6.15 20.13 8.27
C ASP A 711 -7.53 20.72 8.56
N ALA A 712 -8.17 21.33 7.58
CA ALA A 712 -9.53 21.84 7.73
C ALA A 712 -10.31 21.73 6.42
N GLY A 713 -11.63 21.66 6.52
CA GLY A 713 -12.55 21.64 5.38
C GLY A 713 -13.81 22.46 5.68
N VAL A 714 -14.32 23.11 4.66
CA VAL A 714 -15.63 23.76 4.67
C VAL A 714 -16.38 23.27 3.46
N HIS A 715 -17.63 22.88 3.61
CA HIS A 715 -18.44 22.49 2.47
C HIS A 715 -19.87 23.01 2.58
N TYR A 716 -20.52 23.13 1.43
CA TYR A 716 -21.91 23.47 1.31
C TYR A 716 -22.57 22.63 0.25
N ASP A 717 -23.51 21.81 0.69
CA ASP A 717 -24.24 20.86 -0.13
C ASP A 717 -25.67 21.36 -0.39
N THR A 718 -26.03 21.55 -1.64
CA THR A 718 -27.38 21.81 -2.08
C THR A 718 -27.94 20.58 -2.80
N ARG A 719 -29.13 20.68 -3.37
CA ARG A 719 -29.73 19.58 -4.15
C ARG A 719 -28.85 19.16 -5.33
N ASN A 720 -28.26 20.13 -6.03
CA ASN A 720 -27.53 19.91 -7.28
C ASN A 720 -26.05 20.28 -7.20
N TRP A 721 -25.67 21.11 -6.22
CA TRP A 721 -24.29 21.61 -6.10
C TRP A 721 -23.65 21.18 -4.79
N ARG A 722 -22.37 20.83 -4.91
CA ARG A 722 -21.46 20.74 -3.78
C ARG A 722 -20.34 21.72 -3.98
N PHE A 723 -20.12 22.60 -3.01
CA PHE A 723 -18.96 23.47 -2.92
C PHE A 723 -18.13 23.02 -1.72
N ALA A 724 -16.82 22.94 -1.88
CA ALA A 724 -15.91 22.58 -0.79
C ALA A 724 -14.60 23.35 -0.91
N VAL A 725 -14.01 23.69 0.24
CA VAL A 725 -12.63 24.18 0.34
C VAL A 725 -11.93 23.33 1.38
N ASN A 726 -10.88 22.65 0.95
CA ASN A 726 -10.06 21.78 1.80
C ASN A 726 -8.66 22.37 1.93
N GLY A 727 -8.17 22.49 3.16
CA GLY A 727 -6.82 22.91 3.49
C GLY A 727 -6.07 21.82 4.24
N THR A 728 -4.86 21.50 3.82
CA THR A 728 -3.96 20.57 4.52
C THR A 728 -2.69 21.28 4.96
N ASN A 729 -2.09 20.86 6.08
CA ASN A 729 -1.01 21.58 6.74
C ASN A 729 -1.34 23.08 6.89
N LEU A 730 -2.46 23.36 7.51
CA LEU A 730 -3.12 24.69 7.52
C LEU A 730 -2.20 25.80 8.02
N PHE A 731 -1.35 25.50 9.00
CA PHE A 731 -0.40 26.46 9.58
C PHE A 731 0.93 26.54 8.80
N ASN A 732 1.01 25.90 7.63
CA ASN A 732 2.21 25.84 6.79
C ASN A 732 3.46 25.44 7.58
N ARG A 733 3.33 24.41 8.45
CA ARG A 733 4.46 23.92 9.22
C ARG A 733 5.50 23.32 8.27
N HIS A 734 6.73 23.80 8.35
CA HIS A 734 7.86 23.19 7.69
C HIS A 734 8.37 22.04 8.55
N TYR A 735 8.52 20.87 7.94
CA TYR A 735 8.96 19.65 8.63
C TYR A 735 9.68 18.72 7.67
N ILE A 736 10.53 17.89 8.21
CA ILE A 736 11.13 16.80 7.46
C ILE A 736 10.21 15.58 7.60
N SER A 737 9.72 15.06 6.47
CA SER A 737 8.84 13.89 6.43
C SER A 737 9.59 12.59 6.71
N GLY A 738 10.89 12.54 6.36
CA GLY A 738 11.79 11.44 6.63
C GLY A 738 13.17 11.66 6.04
N CYS A 739 14.14 10.90 6.54
CA CYS A 739 15.46 10.76 5.95
C CYS A 739 15.70 9.30 5.62
N GLN A 740 16.54 9.00 4.64
CA GLN A 740 17.03 7.66 4.32
C GLN A 740 18.48 7.46 4.81
N SER A 741 19.21 8.57 4.88
CA SER A 741 20.59 8.62 5.35
C SER A 741 20.94 10.07 5.72
N THR A 742 22.17 10.31 6.16
CA THR A 742 22.69 11.66 6.37
C THR A 742 22.80 12.49 5.08
N SER A 743 22.76 11.85 3.92
CA SER A 743 22.83 12.51 2.61
C SER A 743 21.46 12.81 2.00
N VAL A 744 20.38 12.16 2.49
CA VAL A 744 19.05 12.21 1.88
C VAL A 744 17.98 12.41 2.93
N CYS A 745 17.52 13.62 3.07
CA CYS A 745 16.32 14.03 3.80
C CYS A 745 15.32 14.69 2.87
N ILE A 746 14.02 14.60 3.18
CA ILE A 746 12.93 15.09 2.34
C ILE A 746 12.01 15.95 3.18
N PHE A 747 11.75 17.18 2.75
CA PHE A 747 10.72 18.04 3.34
C PHE A 747 9.33 17.45 3.12
N GLY A 748 8.48 17.64 4.10
CA GLY A 748 7.05 17.32 3.96
C GLY A 748 6.30 18.36 3.14
N THR A 749 5.05 18.03 2.81
CA THR A 749 4.17 18.89 2.02
C THR A 749 3.83 20.19 2.73
N ASP A 750 3.99 21.30 2.04
CA ASP A 750 3.51 22.61 2.44
C ASP A 750 1.98 22.69 2.50
N ARG A 751 1.47 23.83 2.98
CA ARG A 751 0.03 24.08 2.99
C ARG A 751 -0.55 23.99 1.58
N THR A 752 -1.53 23.10 1.43
CA THR A 752 -2.31 22.93 0.22
C THR A 752 -3.74 23.38 0.48
N VAL A 753 -4.29 24.27 -0.34
CA VAL A 753 -5.68 24.71 -0.30
C VAL A 753 -6.32 24.48 -1.65
N ILE A 754 -7.43 23.74 -1.68
CA ILE A 754 -8.16 23.39 -2.91
C ILE A 754 -9.63 23.73 -2.73
N ALA A 755 -10.14 24.52 -3.65
CA ALA A 755 -11.57 24.78 -3.80
C ALA A 755 -12.14 23.84 -4.87
N THR A 756 -13.28 23.23 -4.59
CA THR A 756 -13.97 22.28 -5.47
C THR A 756 -15.42 22.74 -5.66
N ALA A 757 -15.92 22.70 -6.88
CA ALA A 757 -17.33 22.85 -7.18
C ALA A 757 -17.76 21.68 -8.06
N LYS A 758 -18.83 20.98 -7.65
CA LYS A 758 -19.44 19.85 -8.37
C LYS A 758 -20.91 20.13 -8.63
N TYR A 759 -21.38 19.76 -9.78
CA TYR A 759 -22.76 19.87 -10.20
C TYR A 759 -23.31 18.51 -10.57
N ASN A 760 -24.47 18.18 -9.99
CA ASN A 760 -25.23 16.95 -10.28
C ASN A 760 -26.54 17.33 -10.97
N TRP A 761 -26.89 16.65 -12.13
CA TRP A 761 -28.09 16.96 -12.91
C TRP A 761 -28.98 15.75 -13.22
#